data_166062cf6a2cf46c684afe83e303e7cc
#
_entry.id   166062cf6a2cf46c684afe83e303e7cc
#
_cell.length_a   1.000
_cell.length_b   1.000
_cell.length_c   1.000
_cell.angle_alpha   90.00
_cell.angle_beta   90.00
_cell.angle_gamma   90.00
#
_symmetry.space_group_name_H-M   'P 1'
#
loop_
_entity.id
_entity.type
_entity.pdbx_description
1 polymer ?
#
loop_
_entity_poly.entity_id
_entity_poly.type
_entity_poly.pdbx_seq_one_letter_code
_entity_poly.pdbx_strand_id
1 'polypeptide(L)'
;MEGFTTKKQQFATVWKMHTAGDAQWYPAKVPGTVYTDLLRNGQMEDPFWKDNEYRALDLMEKDYEYETVFEGTEAQEGERQWLRFEGLDTICDIYLNEEKIGNTYNMHRTWEFDVTGKVKAGENILRVYFHSPLEYIKEAYEKQPTHGSEDAMDGFVHIRKAHCMFGWDWGAHLPDAGIFRPVYLLTMTEGRIDSVYIRQEHEEGKVTLHFDVSRNPKEDLRKEIPVGKEADGYTYEVTVTAPDGTKIIAKDTPEDLVIEQPKLWWPNGVGEQPLYEVNVTLAKDGQPVDRWTRKIGLRTMTMDIHPDEWGESFAHQVNGKDIFAMGADYIPEDHLLGRVTPETTRKLLEQCKAANFNAVRVWGGGYYPEDWFYDLCDELGLMVWQDFMFACAVYDLTPDFEANIREEFIDNVKRLRHHASLGLWCGNNEMEMFVKQGEWVTKPSEVRDYLFMYERVIPEILKKYDPETFYWPASPSSGGCFDDPSDPNRGDVHYWDVWHGNKPFSDYRNYYFRYASEFGFQSFPSFETIKTFTDDPADWNIFSYVMEKHQRNAGANGKILNYLQQTFRYPTEFITLLYASQMLQAEAIKYGVEHFRRNRGRCMGAIYWQLNDCWPVASWASVDYEGRWKALHYYAKRFFAPVMVSCEEQNWMTAEANMNREHFVYEKSIRLNVTNETLEDKKVLVKWALRNADASVVKAEEREVTVPALSSVWLDKEEYPDVDVFGQYVSYEAWEGDTCISEGSVIFSYPKYFHYLDPQLSYRIEGDEIVVSAKAYAKGVEILNLSEDLILSDNYFDMSAGEKRVKILGKASRKVEDPADWENQIKEQLADGLKLRSVYDIR
;
A
#
# COMPACT_ATOMS: atom_id res chain seq x y z
N MET A 1 -23.59 -2.63 -24.47
CA MET A 1 -24.36 -3.85 -24.08
C MET A 1 -25.56 -3.93 -25.00
N GLU A 2 -25.45 -4.61 -26.14
CA GLU A 2 -26.56 -4.85 -27.02
C GLU A 2 -27.55 -5.81 -26.34
N GLY A 3 -28.85 -5.48 -26.38
CA GLY A 3 -29.93 -6.30 -25.85
C GLY A 3 -30.40 -6.01 -24.42
N PHE A 4 -29.76 -5.11 -23.67
CA PHE A 4 -30.20 -4.69 -22.34
C PHE A 4 -31.00 -3.39 -22.38
N THR A 5 -32.00 -3.24 -21.51
CA THR A 5 -32.84 -2.02 -21.42
C THR A 5 -32.09 -0.91 -20.63
N THR A 6 -31.09 -1.24 -19.82
CA THR A 6 -30.18 -0.28 -19.21
C THR A 6 -28.96 -0.10 -20.10
N LYS A 7 -28.76 1.12 -20.57
CA LYS A 7 -27.63 1.51 -21.43
C LYS A 7 -26.68 2.39 -20.64
N LYS A 8 -25.39 2.09 -20.68
CA LYS A 8 -24.32 2.87 -20.07
C LYS A 8 -23.40 3.38 -21.18
N GLN A 9 -23.42 4.70 -21.44
CA GLN A 9 -22.57 5.36 -22.42
C GLN A 9 -21.48 6.14 -21.69
N GLN A 10 -20.23 5.73 -21.86
CA GLN A 10 -19.08 6.47 -21.32
C GLN A 10 -18.81 7.71 -22.16
N PHE A 11 -18.46 8.83 -21.51
CA PHE A 11 -18.02 10.04 -22.16
C PHE A 11 -16.56 9.92 -22.65
N ALA A 12 -16.39 9.29 -23.80
CA ALA A 12 -15.09 9.25 -24.53
C ALA A 12 -15.00 10.43 -25.50
N THR A 13 -15.39 11.64 -25.04
CA THR A 13 -15.47 12.87 -25.83
C THR A 13 -14.24 13.72 -25.63
N VAL A 14 -14.09 14.77 -26.47
CA VAL A 14 -13.03 15.75 -26.29
C VAL A 14 -13.42 16.72 -25.20
N TRP A 15 -12.59 16.78 -24.15
CA TRP A 15 -12.75 17.72 -23.07
C TRP A 15 -11.81 18.91 -23.24
N LYS A 16 -12.23 20.04 -22.73
CA LYS A 16 -11.42 21.26 -22.59
C LYS A 16 -11.58 21.85 -21.20
N MET A 17 -10.59 22.59 -20.74
CA MET A 17 -10.59 23.24 -19.43
C MET A 17 -10.03 24.65 -19.52
N HIS A 18 -10.36 25.48 -18.55
CA HIS A 18 -9.73 26.78 -18.34
C HIS A 18 -9.82 27.22 -16.88
N THR A 19 -9.02 28.21 -16.49
CA THR A 19 -9.25 28.95 -15.24
C THR A 19 -10.55 29.72 -15.36
N ALA A 20 -11.42 29.63 -14.36
CA ALA A 20 -12.73 30.28 -14.39
C ALA A 20 -12.59 31.80 -14.61
N GLY A 21 -13.34 32.31 -15.58
CA GLY A 21 -13.29 33.70 -15.99
C GLY A 21 -12.30 34.03 -17.09
N ASP A 22 -11.37 33.14 -17.44
CA ASP A 22 -10.47 33.32 -18.57
C ASP A 22 -11.20 33.04 -19.89
N ALA A 23 -10.80 33.72 -20.94
CA ALA A 23 -11.41 33.52 -22.26
C ALA A 23 -10.84 32.35 -23.04
N GLN A 24 -9.64 31.87 -22.66
CA GLN A 24 -8.92 30.83 -23.41
C GLN A 24 -9.16 29.44 -22.81
N TRP A 25 -9.64 28.52 -23.65
CA TRP A 25 -9.78 27.11 -23.33
C TRP A 25 -8.61 26.29 -23.84
N TYR A 26 -8.24 25.26 -23.07
CA TYR A 26 -7.16 24.33 -23.37
C TYR A 26 -7.68 22.90 -23.44
N PRO A 27 -7.02 21.99 -24.20
CA PRO A 27 -7.37 20.57 -24.16
C PRO A 27 -7.26 19.99 -22.76
N ALA A 28 -8.22 19.15 -22.40
CA ALA A 28 -8.23 18.41 -21.14
C ALA A 28 -8.38 16.90 -21.38
N LYS A 29 -7.93 16.11 -20.43
CA LYS A 29 -8.11 14.65 -20.40
C LYS A 29 -9.03 14.26 -19.24
N VAL A 30 -10.06 13.47 -19.55
CA VAL A 30 -10.95 12.88 -18.53
C VAL A 30 -11.03 11.36 -18.78
N PRO A 31 -10.76 10.52 -17.76
CA PRO A 31 -10.30 10.87 -16.39
C PRO A 31 -8.96 11.63 -16.37
N GLY A 32 -8.85 12.59 -15.43
CA GLY A 32 -7.68 13.43 -15.25
C GLY A 32 -7.88 14.50 -14.18
N THR A 33 -6.90 15.38 -14.04
CA THR A 33 -6.88 16.43 -13.01
C THR A 33 -6.39 17.76 -13.56
N VAL A 34 -6.67 18.85 -12.85
CA VAL A 34 -6.27 20.22 -13.24
C VAL A 34 -4.76 20.30 -13.40
N TYR A 35 -3.98 19.84 -12.41
CA TYR A 35 -2.52 19.89 -12.50
C TYR A 35 -1.97 19.10 -13.67
N THR A 36 -2.51 17.90 -13.95
CA THR A 36 -2.06 17.11 -15.11
C THR A 36 -2.37 17.79 -16.43
N ASP A 37 -3.48 18.50 -16.53
CA ASP A 37 -3.86 19.24 -17.73
C ASP A 37 -3.06 20.53 -17.89
N LEU A 38 -2.81 21.29 -16.81
CA LEU A 38 -1.94 22.48 -16.83
C LEU A 38 -0.52 22.12 -17.26
N LEU A 39 0.04 21.02 -16.74
CA LEU A 39 1.35 20.50 -17.17
C LEU A 39 1.38 20.16 -18.65
N ARG A 40 0.38 19.41 -19.13
CA ARG A 40 0.29 19.00 -20.54
C ARG A 40 0.20 20.20 -21.48
N ASN A 41 -0.43 21.27 -21.05
CA ASN A 41 -0.62 22.49 -21.84
C ASN A 41 0.53 23.52 -21.65
N GLY A 42 1.57 23.18 -20.88
CA GLY A 42 2.70 24.06 -20.61
C GLY A 42 2.35 25.33 -19.80
N GLN A 43 1.28 25.25 -19.00
CA GLN A 43 0.80 26.36 -18.15
C GLN A 43 1.28 26.26 -16.71
N MET A 44 1.93 25.16 -16.37
CA MET A 44 2.51 24.88 -15.07
C MET A 44 3.87 24.23 -15.28
N GLU A 45 4.85 24.60 -14.48
CA GLU A 45 6.12 23.89 -14.37
C GLU A 45 5.91 22.63 -13.56
N ASP A 46 6.82 21.64 -13.69
CA ASP A 46 6.72 20.41 -12.90
C ASP A 46 6.72 20.75 -11.40
N PRO A 47 5.66 20.43 -10.66
CA PRO A 47 5.55 20.77 -9.24
C PRO A 47 6.57 20.04 -8.37
N PHE A 48 7.15 18.94 -8.88
CA PHE A 48 8.16 18.16 -8.18
C PHE A 48 9.58 18.69 -8.39
N TRP A 49 9.77 19.67 -9.29
CA TRP A 49 11.07 20.28 -9.50
C TRP A 49 11.37 21.33 -8.45
N LYS A 50 12.42 21.09 -7.63
CA LYS A 50 12.88 21.99 -6.55
C LYS A 50 11.74 22.33 -5.57
N ASP A 51 11.30 23.58 -5.57
CA ASP A 51 10.25 24.12 -4.72
C ASP A 51 9.02 24.61 -5.52
N ASN A 52 8.84 24.12 -6.72
CA ASN A 52 7.73 24.51 -7.60
C ASN A 52 6.33 24.20 -7.03
N GLU A 53 6.24 23.39 -5.97
CA GLU A 53 4.97 23.13 -5.28
C GLU A 53 4.28 24.43 -4.82
N TYR A 54 5.06 25.45 -4.44
CA TYR A 54 4.50 26.74 -4.03
C TYR A 54 3.80 27.46 -5.19
N ARG A 55 4.37 27.38 -6.42
CA ARG A 55 3.74 27.92 -7.62
C ARG A 55 2.49 27.13 -8.02
N ALA A 56 2.49 25.83 -7.77
CA ALA A 56 1.31 25.01 -7.97
C ALA A 56 0.18 25.38 -7.00
N LEU A 57 0.51 25.68 -5.74
CA LEU A 57 -0.48 26.17 -4.76
C LEU A 57 -1.12 27.48 -5.23
N ASP A 58 -0.35 28.46 -5.74
CA ASP A 58 -0.88 29.71 -6.28
C ASP A 58 -1.89 29.48 -7.42
N LEU A 59 -1.68 28.43 -8.23
CA LEU A 59 -2.62 28.04 -9.28
C LEU A 59 -3.90 27.46 -8.69
N MET A 60 -3.84 26.71 -7.60
CA MET A 60 -5.00 26.05 -6.99
C MET A 60 -5.82 26.97 -6.08
N GLU A 61 -5.39 28.21 -5.84
CA GLU A 61 -6.25 29.26 -5.28
C GLU A 61 -7.39 29.67 -6.23
N LYS A 62 -7.32 29.26 -7.52
CA LYS A 62 -8.28 29.61 -8.56
C LYS A 62 -9.31 28.51 -8.74
N ASP A 63 -10.48 28.93 -9.24
CA ASP A 63 -11.51 28.01 -9.72
C ASP A 63 -11.23 27.58 -11.16
N TYR A 64 -11.72 26.39 -11.55
CA TYR A 64 -11.52 25.83 -12.89
C TYR A 64 -12.83 25.32 -13.48
N GLU A 65 -12.94 25.37 -14.80
CA GLU A 65 -14.07 24.80 -15.52
C GLU A 65 -13.60 23.74 -16.52
N TYR A 66 -14.33 22.65 -16.56
CA TYR A 66 -14.23 21.60 -17.57
C TYR A 66 -15.49 21.59 -18.41
N GLU A 67 -15.34 21.44 -19.72
CA GLU A 67 -16.46 21.38 -20.65
C GLU A 67 -16.25 20.32 -21.72
N THR A 68 -17.32 19.59 -22.06
CA THR A 68 -17.36 18.69 -23.20
C THR A 68 -18.66 18.81 -23.94
N VAL A 69 -18.64 18.52 -25.24
CA VAL A 69 -19.81 18.37 -26.11
C VAL A 69 -20.01 16.89 -26.40
N PHE A 70 -21.23 16.41 -26.22
CA PHE A 70 -21.59 15.02 -26.53
C PHE A 70 -22.90 14.93 -27.32
N GLU A 71 -22.98 13.90 -28.16
CA GLU A 71 -24.21 13.57 -28.88
C GLU A 71 -25.20 12.89 -27.94
N GLY A 72 -26.35 13.50 -27.73
CA GLY A 72 -27.42 12.99 -26.92
C GLY A 72 -28.60 12.45 -27.75
N THR A 73 -29.38 11.60 -27.11
CA THR A 73 -30.70 11.15 -27.58
C THR A 73 -31.73 11.49 -26.50
N GLU A 74 -32.82 12.12 -26.88
CA GLU A 74 -33.90 12.40 -25.95
C GLU A 74 -34.46 11.10 -25.35
N ALA A 75 -34.76 11.14 -24.05
CA ALA A 75 -35.43 10.03 -23.39
C ALA A 75 -36.78 9.73 -24.08
N GLN A 76 -37.01 8.47 -24.42
CA GLN A 76 -38.29 8.01 -24.96
C GLN A 76 -39.35 7.95 -23.84
N GLU A 77 -40.60 7.81 -24.22
CA GLU A 77 -41.70 7.63 -23.24
C GLU A 77 -41.39 6.40 -22.36
N GLY A 78 -41.36 6.60 -21.05
CA GLY A 78 -41.02 5.56 -20.08
C GLY A 78 -39.53 5.40 -19.73
N GLU A 79 -38.64 6.07 -20.46
CA GLU A 79 -37.19 6.09 -20.10
C GLU A 79 -36.86 7.18 -19.10
N ARG A 80 -35.84 6.95 -18.34
CA ARG A 80 -35.12 7.92 -17.48
C ARG A 80 -33.64 8.00 -17.86
N GLN A 81 -33.06 9.18 -17.70
CA GLN A 81 -31.67 9.44 -17.98
C GLN A 81 -30.97 10.05 -16.77
N TRP A 82 -29.76 9.51 -16.46
CA TRP A 82 -28.95 9.95 -15.33
C TRP A 82 -27.52 10.19 -15.77
N LEU A 83 -26.94 11.30 -15.36
CA LEU A 83 -25.49 11.50 -15.42
C LEU A 83 -24.85 10.89 -14.17
N ARG A 84 -23.84 10.04 -14.38
CA ARG A 84 -23.08 9.38 -13.32
C ARG A 84 -21.62 9.76 -13.40
N PHE A 85 -21.09 10.28 -12.31
CA PHE A 85 -19.68 10.58 -12.09
C PHE A 85 -19.16 9.60 -11.05
N GLU A 86 -18.16 8.80 -11.40
CA GLU A 86 -17.56 7.81 -10.49
C GLU A 86 -16.54 8.43 -9.54
N GLY A 87 -16.06 9.67 -9.83
CA GLY A 87 -15.18 10.45 -8.96
C GLY A 87 -14.99 11.88 -9.42
N LEU A 88 -15.33 12.81 -8.54
CA LEU A 88 -15.10 14.26 -8.72
C LEU A 88 -14.32 14.79 -7.52
N ASP A 89 -13.19 15.42 -7.75
CA ASP A 89 -12.31 15.99 -6.74
C ASP A 89 -12.36 17.51 -6.79
N THR A 90 -13.14 18.16 -5.96
CA THR A 90 -14.03 17.73 -4.88
C THR A 90 -15.32 18.55 -4.86
N ILE A 91 -15.17 19.89 -4.71
CA ILE A 91 -16.29 20.84 -4.61
C ILE A 91 -16.63 21.32 -6.01
N CYS A 92 -17.75 20.85 -6.55
CA CYS A 92 -18.13 21.15 -7.93
C CYS A 92 -19.58 21.58 -8.06
N ASP A 93 -19.83 22.44 -9.05
CA ASP A 93 -21.14 22.70 -9.62
C ASP A 93 -21.24 22.08 -11.02
N ILE A 94 -22.34 21.35 -11.31
CA ILE A 94 -22.50 20.62 -12.56
C ILE A 94 -23.63 21.24 -13.36
N TYR A 95 -23.37 21.51 -14.65
CA TYR A 95 -24.30 22.14 -15.57
C TYR A 95 -24.48 21.28 -16.82
N LEU A 96 -25.73 21.09 -17.25
CA LEU A 96 -26.10 20.51 -18.52
C LEU A 96 -26.88 21.53 -19.35
N ASN A 97 -26.36 21.87 -20.53
CA ASN A 97 -27.00 22.88 -21.42
C ASN A 97 -27.31 24.20 -20.66
N GLU A 98 -26.34 24.70 -19.91
CA GLU A 98 -26.36 25.89 -19.06
C GLU A 98 -27.26 25.81 -17.80
N GLU A 99 -28.03 24.73 -17.64
CA GLU A 99 -28.83 24.52 -16.43
C GLU A 99 -28.00 23.83 -15.35
N LYS A 100 -27.93 24.38 -14.15
CA LYS A 100 -27.31 23.71 -13.00
C LYS A 100 -28.13 22.52 -12.59
N ILE A 101 -27.56 21.31 -12.65
CA ILE A 101 -28.23 20.06 -12.33
C ILE A 101 -27.88 19.55 -10.92
N GLY A 102 -26.79 20.02 -10.32
CA GLY A 102 -26.39 19.63 -8.97
C GLY A 102 -25.01 20.14 -8.57
N ASN A 103 -24.56 19.67 -7.42
CA ASN A 103 -23.24 19.96 -6.87
C ASN A 103 -22.66 18.75 -6.13
N THR A 104 -21.34 18.74 -5.94
CA THR A 104 -20.61 17.69 -5.21
C THR A 104 -19.72 18.28 -4.13
N TYR A 105 -19.36 17.46 -3.12
CA TYR A 105 -18.57 17.88 -1.97
C TYR A 105 -17.83 16.72 -1.27
N ASN A 106 -17.62 15.61 -2.01
CA ASN A 106 -16.90 14.43 -1.51
C ASN A 106 -16.29 13.65 -2.68
N MET A 107 -14.97 13.53 -2.74
CA MET A 107 -14.30 12.80 -3.82
C MET A 107 -14.46 11.28 -3.74
N HIS A 108 -14.79 10.76 -2.56
CA HIS A 108 -14.89 9.32 -2.31
C HIS A 108 -16.25 8.72 -2.67
N ARG A 109 -17.19 9.54 -3.20
CA ARG A 109 -18.55 9.15 -3.56
C ARG A 109 -18.73 9.04 -5.07
N THR A 110 -19.69 8.19 -5.47
CA THR A 110 -20.29 8.23 -6.79
C THR A 110 -21.46 9.21 -6.80
N TRP A 111 -21.51 10.10 -7.78
CA TRP A 111 -22.54 11.12 -7.91
C TRP A 111 -23.44 10.86 -9.10
N GLU A 112 -24.75 10.92 -8.90
CA GLU A 112 -25.75 10.65 -9.93
C GLU A 112 -26.82 11.74 -9.93
N PHE A 113 -27.11 12.27 -11.13
CA PHE A 113 -28.06 13.37 -11.31
C PHE A 113 -29.10 13.01 -12.37
N ASP A 114 -30.41 13.14 -12.04
CA ASP A 114 -31.48 12.94 -12.99
C ASP A 114 -31.47 14.07 -14.04
N VAL A 115 -31.25 13.69 -15.29
CA VAL A 115 -31.22 14.58 -16.45
C VAL A 115 -32.32 14.24 -17.48
N THR A 116 -33.33 13.50 -17.04
CA THR A 116 -34.49 13.14 -17.88
C THR A 116 -35.17 14.39 -18.43
N GLY A 117 -35.31 14.46 -19.75
CA GLY A 117 -35.89 15.61 -20.43
C GLY A 117 -35.00 16.84 -20.54
N LYS A 118 -33.75 16.76 -20.01
CA LYS A 118 -32.71 17.82 -20.15
C LYS A 118 -31.71 17.51 -21.26
N VAL A 119 -31.46 16.22 -21.56
CA VAL A 119 -30.71 15.79 -22.70
C VAL A 119 -31.51 15.99 -23.97
N LYS A 120 -30.94 16.71 -24.93
CA LYS A 120 -31.56 17.00 -26.25
C LYS A 120 -31.03 16.01 -27.29
N ALA A 121 -31.83 15.83 -28.38
CA ALA A 121 -31.33 15.15 -29.56
C ALA A 121 -30.22 15.99 -30.22
N GLY A 122 -29.06 15.38 -30.54
CA GLY A 122 -27.92 16.06 -31.08
C GLY A 122 -26.96 16.61 -29.99
N GLU A 123 -26.32 17.73 -30.23
CA GLU A 123 -25.30 18.29 -29.36
C GLU A 123 -25.84 18.77 -27.99
N ASN A 124 -25.16 18.32 -26.94
CA ASN A 124 -25.35 18.75 -25.56
C ASN A 124 -24.02 19.20 -24.98
N ILE A 125 -24.05 20.18 -24.09
CA ILE A 125 -22.88 20.70 -23.39
C ILE A 125 -22.95 20.27 -21.93
N LEU A 126 -21.94 19.52 -21.48
CA LEU A 126 -21.74 19.21 -20.07
C LEU A 126 -20.57 20.04 -19.54
N ARG A 127 -20.80 20.82 -18.49
CA ARG A 127 -19.81 21.67 -17.84
C ARG A 127 -19.74 21.34 -16.35
N VAL A 128 -18.49 21.23 -15.82
CA VAL A 128 -18.19 21.03 -14.41
C VAL A 128 -17.33 22.18 -13.93
N TYR A 129 -17.84 22.95 -12.97
CA TYR A 129 -17.15 24.06 -12.34
C TYR A 129 -16.57 23.62 -11.01
N PHE A 130 -15.25 23.62 -10.88
CA PHE A 130 -14.51 23.29 -9.68
C PHE A 130 -14.19 24.54 -8.87
N HIS A 131 -14.62 24.57 -7.62
CA HIS A 131 -14.20 25.57 -6.65
C HIS A 131 -12.84 25.23 -6.06
N SER A 132 -12.05 26.26 -5.76
CA SER A 132 -10.74 26.08 -5.13
C SER A 132 -10.84 25.32 -3.81
N PRO A 133 -10.15 24.18 -3.66
CA PRO A 133 -10.11 23.46 -2.40
C PRO A 133 -9.40 24.27 -1.30
N LEU A 134 -8.44 25.14 -1.67
CA LEU A 134 -7.70 25.99 -0.72
C LEU A 134 -8.60 27.06 -0.11
N GLU A 135 -9.34 27.79 -0.94
CA GLU A 135 -10.28 28.81 -0.44
C GLU A 135 -11.40 28.16 0.38
N TYR A 136 -11.87 26.98 -0.04
CA TYR A 136 -12.90 26.25 0.69
C TYR A 136 -12.44 25.86 2.12
N ILE A 137 -11.26 25.26 2.27
CA ILE A 137 -10.78 24.84 3.61
C ILE A 137 -10.45 26.03 4.49
N LYS A 138 -9.91 27.11 3.93
CA LYS A 138 -9.62 28.36 4.64
C LYS A 138 -10.88 28.98 5.22
N GLU A 139 -11.94 29.17 4.40
CA GLU A 139 -13.22 29.68 4.86
C GLU A 139 -13.87 28.78 5.92
N ALA A 140 -13.79 27.47 5.75
CA ALA A 140 -14.35 26.52 6.69
C ALA A 140 -13.63 26.56 8.04
N TYR A 141 -12.30 26.62 8.02
CA TYR A 141 -11.46 26.70 9.22
C TYR A 141 -11.68 28.04 9.97
N GLU A 142 -11.78 29.16 9.25
CA GLU A 142 -12.08 30.45 9.86
C GLU A 142 -13.46 30.46 10.59
N LYS A 143 -14.43 29.76 10.03
CA LYS A 143 -15.75 29.63 10.64
C LYS A 143 -15.76 28.68 11.83
N GLN A 144 -15.01 27.61 11.75
CA GLN A 144 -14.97 26.52 12.75
C GLN A 144 -13.60 25.84 12.76
N PRO A 145 -12.66 26.31 13.56
CA PRO A 145 -11.36 25.66 13.69
C PRO A 145 -11.53 24.21 14.20
N THR A 146 -10.99 23.25 13.44
CA THR A 146 -10.93 21.84 13.77
C THR A 146 -9.55 21.33 13.37
N HIS A 147 -8.89 20.62 14.26
CA HIS A 147 -7.45 20.38 14.18
C HIS A 147 -7.11 18.92 13.82
N GLY A 148 -5.92 18.75 13.28
CA GLY A 148 -5.31 17.47 12.93
C GLY A 148 -3.81 17.61 12.83
N SER A 149 -3.16 16.67 12.12
CA SER A 149 -1.72 16.71 11.89
C SER A 149 -1.24 18.07 11.41
N GLU A 150 -0.18 18.60 12.03
CA GLU A 150 0.45 19.87 11.67
C GLU A 150 1.20 19.80 10.33
N ASP A 151 1.42 18.61 9.79
CA ASP A 151 2.04 18.40 8.49
C ASP A 151 1.11 18.76 7.33
N ALA A 152 -0.20 18.75 7.56
CA ALA A 152 -1.21 19.16 6.59
C ALA A 152 -1.68 20.61 6.81
N MET A 153 -2.23 21.21 5.76
CA MET A 153 -2.74 22.59 5.80
C MET A 153 -3.97 22.69 6.73
N ASP A 154 -4.06 23.77 7.50
CA ASP A 154 -5.22 24.04 8.36
C ASP A 154 -6.54 23.91 7.59
N GLY A 155 -7.52 23.26 8.19
CA GLY A 155 -8.85 23.08 7.61
C GLY A 155 -9.01 21.88 6.67
N PHE A 156 -7.98 21.07 6.43
CA PHE A 156 -8.05 19.87 5.57
C PHE A 156 -9.17 18.89 6.02
N VAL A 157 -9.53 18.88 7.28
CA VAL A 157 -10.58 18.02 7.85
C VAL A 157 -12.00 18.41 7.41
N HIS A 158 -12.19 19.63 6.89
CA HIS A 158 -13.51 20.13 6.45
C HIS A 158 -13.93 19.69 5.05
N ILE A 159 -13.01 19.07 4.30
CA ILE A 159 -13.25 18.59 2.94
C ILE A 159 -13.03 17.07 2.87
N ARG A 160 -13.97 16.35 2.26
CA ARG A 160 -13.82 14.91 2.01
C ARG A 160 -12.98 14.68 0.76
N LYS A 161 -11.68 14.81 0.92
CA LYS A 161 -10.61 14.69 -0.07
C LYS A 161 -9.45 13.92 0.54
N ALA A 162 -8.61 13.29 -0.28
CA ALA A 162 -7.37 12.66 0.20
C ALA A 162 -6.56 13.66 1.02
N HIS A 163 -6.46 13.42 2.32
CA HIS A 163 -5.87 14.38 3.27
C HIS A 163 -4.40 14.67 2.99
N CYS A 164 -3.65 13.65 2.55
CA CYS A 164 -2.24 13.79 2.21
C CYS A 164 -1.96 14.77 1.05
N MET A 165 -2.96 15.12 0.25
CA MET A 165 -2.80 16.15 -0.79
C MET A 165 -2.60 17.55 -0.22
N PHE A 166 -3.02 17.78 1.02
CA PHE A 166 -2.77 19.02 1.74
C PHE A 166 -1.43 19.04 2.48
N GLY A 167 -0.56 18.09 2.20
CA GLY A 167 0.72 17.87 2.86
C GLY A 167 0.66 16.73 3.88
N TRP A 168 1.79 16.08 4.08
CA TRP A 168 2.02 15.09 5.13
C TRP A 168 3.51 15.05 5.45
N ASP A 169 3.93 14.33 6.49
CA ASP A 169 5.36 14.24 6.85
C ASP A 169 6.23 13.46 5.82
N TRP A 170 5.63 13.07 4.71
CA TRP A 170 6.24 12.51 3.49
C TRP A 170 5.66 13.14 2.21
N GLY A 171 4.57 13.90 2.28
CA GLY A 171 3.78 14.39 1.17
C GLY A 171 3.98 15.87 0.88
N ALA A 172 3.94 16.25 -0.40
CA ALA A 172 3.93 17.66 -0.81
C ALA A 172 2.54 18.29 -0.58
N HIS A 173 2.49 19.62 -0.47
CA HIS A 173 1.24 20.38 -0.43
C HIS A 173 0.76 20.63 -1.86
N LEU A 174 0.04 19.69 -2.44
CA LEU A 174 -0.43 19.71 -3.82
C LEU A 174 -1.89 19.26 -3.90
N PRO A 175 -2.84 19.96 -3.24
CA PRO A 175 -4.26 19.67 -3.41
C PRO A 175 -4.66 19.98 -4.85
N ASP A 176 -5.09 18.93 -5.57
CA ASP A 176 -5.51 19.02 -6.96
C ASP A 176 -7.05 19.10 -7.05
N ALA A 177 -7.59 19.21 -8.24
CA ALA A 177 -9.02 19.14 -8.54
C ALA A 177 -9.20 18.41 -9.87
N GLY A 178 -10.38 17.84 -10.12
CA GLY A 178 -10.63 17.26 -11.43
C GLY A 178 -11.65 16.14 -11.48
N ILE A 179 -11.90 15.68 -12.69
CA ILE A 179 -12.75 14.52 -13.00
C ILE A 179 -11.84 13.29 -13.08
N PHE A 180 -11.46 12.75 -11.92
CA PHE A 180 -10.40 11.74 -11.84
C PHE A 180 -10.88 10.30 -12.13
N ARG A 181 -12.21 10.09 -12.26
CA ARG A 181 -12.83 8.83 -12.66
C ARG A 181 -13.80 9.02 -13.82
N PRO A 182 -14.23 7.93 -14.49
CA PRO A 182 -15.10 8.03 -15.67
C PRO A 182 -16.45 8.70 -15.40
N VAL A 183 -17.00 9.30 -16.47
CA VAL A 183 -18.33 9.88 -16.53
C VAL A 183 -19.20 9.08 -17.50
N TYR A 184 -20.47 8.88 -17.15
CA TYR A 184 -21.43 8.11 -17.94
C TYR A 184 -22.78 8.80 -18.06
N LEU A 185 -23.44 8.60 -19.20
CA LEU A 185 -24.86 8.79 -19.35
C LEU A 185 -25.53 7.41 -19.25
N LEU A 186 -26.43 7.26 -18.28
CA LEU A 186 -27.26 6.08 -18.11
C LEU A 186 -28.64 6.36 -18.72
N THR A 187 -29.15 5.45 -19.56
CA THR A 187 -30.54 5.49 -20.06
C THR A 187 -31.23 4.20 -19.66
N MET A 188 -32.34 4.29 -18.96
CA MET A 188 -33.00 3.16 -18.34
C MET A 188 -34.50 3.16 -18.59
N THR A 189 -35.05 2.02 -19.01
CA THR A 189 -36.47 1.79 -19.11
C THR A 189 -37.08 1.22 -17.83
N GLU A 190 -36.30 0.35 -17.13
CA GLU A 190 -36.78 -0.38 -15.94
C GLU A 190 -35.99 -0.07 -14.66
N GLY A 191 -34.78 0.35 -14.77
CA GLY A 191 -33.82 0.51 -13.66
C GLY A 191 -32.55 -0.28 -13.90
N ARG A 192 -31.79 -0.59 -12.83
CA ARG A 192 -30.54 -1.32 -12.93
C ARG A 192 -30.30 -2.23 -11.72
N ILE A 193 -29.29 -3.10 -11.80
CA ILE A 193 -28.74 -3.74 -10.60
C ILE A 193 -28.12 -2.66 -9.72
N ASP A 194 -28.50 -2.61 -8.46
CA ASP A 194 -27.88 -1.77 -7.44
C ASP A 194 -26.63 -2.42 -6.92
N SER A 195 -26.79 -3.62 -6.40
CA SER A 195 -25.69 -4.41 -5.86
C SER A 195 -25.97 -5.90 -5.88
N VAL A 196 -24.92 -6.68 -5.90
CA VAL A 196 -24.94 -8.12 -5.66
C VAL A 196 -24.06 -8.38 -4.45
N TYR A 197 -24.62 -8.98 -3.40
CA TYR A 197 -23.87 -9.47 -2.26
C TYR A 197 -23.81 -10.98 -2.31
N ILE A 198 -22.59 -11.55 -2.28
CA ILE A 198 -22.36 -12.99 -2.38
C ILE A 198 -21.76 -13.46 -1.07
N ARG A 199 -22.54 -14.21 -0.29
CA ARG A 199 -22.06 -14.89 0.92
C ARG A 199 -21.59 -16.29 0.57
N GLN A 200 -20.57 -16.76 1.26
CA GLN A 200 -19.97 -18.07 0.99
C GLN A 200 -20.12 -18.98 2.21
N GLU A 201 -20.79 -20.11 2.04
CA GLU A 201 -20.82 -21.17 3.04
C GLU A 201 -19.89 -22.30 2.63
N HIS A 202 -18.86 -22.52 3.44
CA HIS A 202 -17.81 -23.50 3.17
C HIS A 202 -18.03 -24.78 3.95
N GLU A 203 -18.09 -25.91 3.23
CA GLU A 203 -18.16 -27.25 3.78
C GLU A 203 -17.08 -28.12 3.12
N GLU A 204 -16.81 -29.31 3.70
CA GLU A 204 -15.84 -30.24 3.10
C GLU A 204 -16.23 -30.63 1.68
N GLY A 205 -15.40 -30.28 0.71
CA GLY A 205 -15.58 -30.62 -0.71
C GLY A 205 -16.57 -29.75 -1.48
N LYS A 206 -17.22 -28.75 -0.87
CA LYS A 206 -18.14 -27.84 -1.58
C LYS A 206 -18.15 -26.43 -0.98
N VAL A 207 -18.53 -25.47 -1.81
CA VAL A 207 -18.89 -24.10 -1.39
C VAL A 207 -20.27 -23.77 -1.95
N THR A 208 -21.16 -23.27 -1.08
CA THR A 208 -22.45 -22.73 -1.48
C THR A 208 -22.36 -21.21 -1.52
N LEU A 209 -22.70 -20.65 -2.68
CA LEU A 209 -22.82 -19.19 -2.86
C LEU A 209 -24.27 -18.81 -2.64
N HIS A 210 -24.52 -17.86 -1.72
CA HIS A 210 -25.83 -17.26 -1.47
C HIS A 210 -25.86 -15.86 -2.09
N PHE A 211 -26.92 -15.54 -2.82
CA PHE A 211 -27.04 -14.30 -3.58
C PHE A 211 -28.10 -13.38 -3.01
N ASP A 212 -27.71 -12.20 -2.56
CA ASP A 212 -28.60 -11.10 -2.24
C ASP A 212 -28.47 -10.03 -3.36
N VAL A 213 -29.45 -10.01 -4.26
CA VAL A 213 -29.47 -9.09 -5.40
C VAL A 213 -30.48 -7.97 -5.13
N SER A 214 -30.03 -6.73 -5.26
CA SER A 214 -30.90 -5.56 -5.20
C SER A 214 -30.85 -4.75 -6.49
N ARG A 215 -31.93 -4.03 -6.77
CA ARG A 215 -32.09 -3.14 -7.92
C ARG A 215 -32.43 -1.73 -7.48
N ASN A 216 -32.05 -0.75 -8.28
CA ASN A 216 -32.55 0.60 -8.18
C ASN A 216 -33.68 0.79 -9.23
N PRO A 217 -34.82 1.37 -8.87
CA PRO A 217 -35.79 1.82 -9.86
C PRO A 217 -35.26 3.02 -10.63
N LYS A 218 -35.63 3.18 -11.88
CA LYS A 218 -35.16 4.29 -12.73
C LYS A 218 -35.49 5.68 -12.19
N GLU A 219 -36.52 5.80 -11.34
CA GLU A 219 -36.97 7.06 -10.74
C GLU A 219 -36.10 7.54 -9.60
N ASP A 220 -35.36 6.61 -8.92
CA ASP A 220 -34.55 6.91 -7.75
C ASP A 220 -33.42 5.88 -7.60
N LEU A 221 -32.19 6.24 -7.99
CA LEU A 221 -31.03 5.36 -7.96
C LEU A 221 -30.45 5.16 -6.54
N ARG A 222 -31.00 5.81 -5.53
CA ARG A 222 -30.64 5.56 -4.12
C ARG A 222 -31.59 4.59 -3.43
N LYS A 223 -32.73 4.29 -4.05
CA LYS A 223 -33.70 3.34 -3.51
C LYS A 223 -33.28 1.92 -3.83
N GLU A 224 -33.05 1.13 -2.80
CA GLU A 224 -32.72 -0.29 -2.90
C GLU A 224 -34.00 -1.13 -2.84
N ILE A 225 -34.19 -2.02 -3.80
CA ILE A 225 -35.30 -2.96 -3.85
C ILE A 225 -34.77 -4.37 -4.03
N PRO A 226 -34.90 -5.27 -3.04
CA PRO A 226 -34.47 -6.67 -3.19
C PRO A 226 -35.19 -7.35 -4.35
N VAL A 227 -34.48 -8.19 -5.10
CA VAL A 227 -35.03 -9.01 -6.18
C VAL A 227 -35.25 -10.43 -5.66
N GLY A 228 -36.50 -10.79 -5.33
CA GLY A 228 -36.89 -12.11 -4.86
C GLY A 228 -37.86 -12.81 -5.85
N LYS A 229 -38.23 -14.06 -5.57
CA LYS A 229 -39.07 -14.89 -6.43
C LYS A 229 -40.48 -14.35 -6.69
N GLU A 230 -40.96 -13.41 -5.86
CA GLU A 230 -42.28 -12.81 -5.96
C GLU A 230 -42.27 -11.32 -6.37
N ALA A 231 -41.12 -10.80 -6.83
CA ALA A 231 -40.96 -9.38 -7.05
C ALA A 231 -41.38 -8.95 -8.44
N ASP A 232 -42.63 -8.45 -8.59
CA ASP A 232 -43.13 -7.60 -9.70
C ASP A 232 -42.63 -7.94 -11.12
N GLY A 233 -42.41 -9.24 -11.44
CA GLY A 233 -41.88 -9.72 -12.73
C GLY A 233 -40.37 -9.56 -12.91
N TYR A 234 -39.64 -9.10 -11.90
CA TYR A 234 -38.16 -9.12 -11.94
C TYR A 234 -37.60 -10.47 -11.52
N THR A 235 -36.68 -10.97 -12.34
CA THR A 235 -35.93 -12.20 -12.07
C THR A 235 -34.45 -11.99 -12.36
N TYR A 236 -33.57 -12.87 -11.87
CA TYR A 236 -32.17 -12.88 -12.29
C TYR A 236 -31.66 -14.30 -12.56
N GLU A 237 -30.67 -14.38 -13.42
CA GLU A 237 -29.88 -15.57 -13.70
C GLU A 237 -28.44 -15.37 -13.22
N VAL A 238 -27.85 -16.38 -12.65
CA VAL A 238 -26.42 -16.38 -12.23
C VAL A 238 -25.65 -17.38 -13.08
N THR A 239 -24.54 -16.92 -13.63
CA THR A 239 -23.53 -17.80 -14.28
C THR A 239 -22.20 -17.65 -13.55
N VAL A 240 -21.68 -18.74 -13.03
CA VAL A 240 -20.33 -18.81 -12.43
C VAL A 240 -19.41 -19.56 -13.40
N THR A 241 -18.31 -18.90 -13.80
CA THR A 241 -17.27 -19.50 -14.62
C THR A 241 -16.06 -19.80 -13.73
N ALA A 242 -15.74 -21.07 -13.56
CA ALA A 242 -14.58 -21.54 -12.80
C ALA A 242 -13.25 -21.22 -13.52
N PRO A 243 -12.09 -21.24 -12.82
CA PRO A 243 -10.77 -20.96 -13.40
C PRO A 243 -10.39 -21.85 -14.60
N ASP A 244 -10.97 -23.04 -14.71
CA ASP A 244 -10.76 -23.96 -15.85
C ASP A 244 -11.74 -23.72 -17.01
N GLY A 245 -12.60 -22.71 -16.92
CA GLY A 245 -13.61 -22.37 -17.92
C GLY A 245 -14.94 -23.11 -17.76
N THR A 246 -15.08 -24.02 -16.78
CA THR A 246 -16.36 -24.70 -16.49
C THR A 246 -17.40 -23.70 -16.04
N LYS A 247 -18.64 -23.80 -16.61
CA LYS A 247 -19.74 -22.90 -16.28
C LYS A 247 -20.83 -23.63 -15.50
N ILE A 248 -21.28 -23.00 -14.44
CA ILE A 248 -22.44 -23.40 -13.65
C ILE A 248 -23.47 -22.28 -13.78
N ILE A 249 -24.70 -22.64 -14.17
CA ILE A 249 -25.78 -21.68 -14.44
C ILE A 249 -26.96 -22.01 -13.54
N ALA A 250 -27.43 -21.01 -12.81
CA ALA A 250 -28.64 -21.07 -12.00
C ALA A 250 -29.62 -20.01 -12.48
N LYS A 251 -30.88 -20.40 -12.71
CA LYS A 251 -31.96 -19.59 -13.31
C LYS A 251 -33.09 -19.35 -12.32
N ASP A 252 -33.99 -18.46 -12.72
CA ASP A 252 -35.27 -18.19 -12.02
C ASP A 252 -35.03 -17.67 -10.58
N THR A 253 -34.17 -16.64 -10.45
CA THR A 253 -33.87 -15.97 -9.18
C THR A 253 -33.35 -16.97 -8.14
N PRO A 254 -32.20 -17.61 -8.42
CA PRO A 254 -31.63 -18.57 -7.50
C PRO A 254 -31.18 -17.90 -6.19
N GLU A 255 -31.55 -18.48 -5.05
CA GLU A 255 -31.04 -18.07 -3.75
C GLU A 255 -29.61 -18.57 -3.55
N ASP A 256 -29.33 -19.79 -4.06
CA ASP A 256 -28.09 -20.51 -3.84
C ASP A 256 -27.54 -21.11 -5.13
N LEU A 257 -26.19 -21.29 -5.14
CA LEU A 257 -25.48 -22.04 -6.17
C LEU A 257 -24.35 -22.82 -5.52
N VAL A 258 -24.30 -24.13 -5.75
CA VAL A 258 -23.27 -25.01 -5.16
C VAL A 258 -22.12 -25.22 -6.15
N ILE A 259 -20.90 -25.06 -5.66
CA ILE A 259 -19.65 -25.38 -6.37
C ILE A 259 -19.03 -26.61 -5.71
N GLU A 260 -19.00 -27.72 -6.44
CA GLU A 260 -18.39 -28.95 -5.99
C GLU A 260 -16.87 -28.93 -6.26
N GLN A 261 -16.08 -29.51 -5.34
CA GLN A 261 -14.62 -29.57 -5.41
C GLN A 261 -13.98 -28.19 -5.71
N PRO A 262 -14.27 -27.16 -4.90
CA PRO A 262 -13.82 -25.80 -5.16
C PRO A 262 -12.31 -25.69 -5.08
N LYS A 263 -11.72 -24.82 -5.92
CA LYS A 263 -10.35 -24.35 -5.75
C LYS A 263 -10.38 -23.13 -4.84
N LEU A 264 -9.72 -23.22 -3.68
CA LEU A 264 -9.71 -22.14 -2.69
C LEU A 264 -8.62 -21.11 -2.99
N TRP A 265 -8.96 -19.84 -2.77
CA TRP A 265 -8.01 -18.72 -2.84
C TRP A 265 -7.17 -18.66 -1.56
N TRP A 266 -5.87 -18.39 -1.73
CA TRP A 266 -4.90 -18.23 -0.65
C TRP A 266 -4.02 -17.00 -0.84
N PRO A 267 -3.48 -16.40 0.25
CA PRO A 267 -2.47 -15.35 0.15
C PRO A 267 -1.19 -15.84 -0.55
N ASN A 268 -0.46 -14.88 -1.13
CA ASN A 268 0.83 -15.13 -1.76
C ASN A 268 1.80 -15.86 -0.80
N GLY A 269 2.54 -16.81 -1.31
CA GLY A 269 3.49 -17.63 -0.53
C GLY A 269 2.84 -18.76 0.29
N VAL A 270 1.52 -18.77 0.44
CA VAL A 270 0.75 -19.82 1.15
C VAL A 270 0.11 -20.78 0.18
N GLY A 271 -0.53 -20.30 -0.90
CA GLY A 271 -1.16 -21.13 -1.90
C GLY A 271 -1.48 -20.36 -3.18
N GLU A 272 -2.37 -20.91 -4.00
CA GLU A 272 -2.77 -20.33 -5.29
C GLU A 272 -3.91 -19.33 -5.16
N GLN A 273 -4.14 -18.50 -6.20
CA GLN A 273 -5.15 -17.45 -6.27
C GLN A 273 -6.20 -17.73 -7.36
N PRO A 274 -6.95 -18.85 -7.31
CA PRO A 274 -7.99 -19.11 -8.30
C PRO A 274 -9.16 -18.14 -8.14
N LEU A 275 -9.58 -17.54 -9.25
CA LEU A 275 -10.70 -16.58 -9.29
C LEU A 275 -11.83 -17.14 -10.16
N TYR A 276 -13.05 -17.01 -9.67
CA TYR A 276 -14.28 -17.39 -10.33
C TYR A 276 -14.99 -16.16 -10.87
N GLU A 277 -15.34 -16.13 -12.15
CA GLU A 277 -16.13 -15.04 -12.72
C GLU A 277 -17.61 -15.26 -12.46
N VAL A 278 -18.26 -14.33 -11.80
CA VAL A 278 -19.69 -14.34 -11.53
C VAL A 278 -20.39 -13.29 -12.36
N ASN A 279 -21.36 -13.75 -13.16
CA ASN A 279 -22.26 -12.91 -13.96
C ASN A 279 -23.69 -13.03 -13.42
N VAL A 280 -24.28 -11.89 -13.02
CA VAL A 280 -25.70 -11.79 -12.65
C VAL A 280 -26.42 -10.98 -13.72
N THR A 281 -27.42 -11.57 -14.37
CA THR A 281 -28.25 -10.92 -15.38
C THR A 281 -29.65 -10.69 -14.84
N LEU A 282 -30.03 -9.42 -14.65
CA LEU A 282 -31.38 -9.00 -14.24
C LEU A 282 -32.29 -8.98 -15.46
N ALA A 283 -33.51 -9.50 -15.33
CA ALA A 283 -34.57 -9.43 -16.34
C ALA A 283 -35.85 -8.93 -15.74
N LYS A 284 -36.71 -8.32 -16.59
CA LYS A 284 -38.11 -7.94 -16.30
C LYS A 284 -39.02 -8.63 -17.32
N ASP A 285 -39.94 -9.47 -16.84
CA ASP A 285 -40.87 -10.24 -17.70
C ASP A 285 -40.16 -10.98 -18.83
N GLY A 286 -38.95 -11.53 -18.52
CA GLY A 286 -38.08 -12.26 -19.44
C GLY A 286 -37.19 -11.41 -20.36
N GLN A 287 -37.30 -10.07 -20.32
CA GLN A 287 -36.43 -9.17 -21.09
C GLN A 287 -35.21 -8.77 -20.26
N PRO A 288 -33.96 -8.88 -20.79
CA PRO A 288 -32.76 -8.47 -20.08
C PRO A 288 -32.74 -6.98 -19.74
N VAL A 289 -32.55 -6.64 -18.48
CA VAL A 289 -32.50 -5.25 -17.97
C VAL A 289 -31.06 -4.78 -17.79
N ASP A 290 -30.27 -5.50 -17.02
CA ASP A 290 -28.91 -5.10 -16.65
C ASP A 290 -28.06 -6.32 -16.33
N ARG A 291 -26.74 -6.12 -16.28
CA ARG A 291 -25.74 -7.16 -15.93
C ARG A 291 -24.70 -6.62 -14.96
N TRP A 292 -24.43 -7.45 -13.96
CA TRP A 292 -23.31 -7.27 -13.04
C TRP A 292 -22.28 -8.40 -13.25
N THR A 293 -21.01 -8.06 -13.30
CA THR A 293 -19.93 -9.04 -13.49
C THR A 293 -18.78 -8.70 -12.57
N ARG A 294 -18.31 -9.66 -11.78
CA ARG A 294 -17.12 -9.56 -10.92
C ARG A 294 -16.40 -10.91 -10.83
N LYS A 295 -15.11 -10.85 -10.51
CA LYS A 295 -14.35 -12.03 -10.09
C LYS A 295 -14.41 -12.15 -8.57
N ILE A 296 -14.52 -13.36 -8.06
CA ILE A 296 -14.45 -13.67 -6.62
C ILE A 296 -13.47 -14.80 -6.38
N GLY A 297 -12.79 -14.79 -5.23
CA GLY A 297 -12.07 -15.96 -4.74
C GLY A 297 -12.92 -16.73 -3.73
N LEU A 298 -12.89 -18.06 -3.78
CA LEU A 298 -13.57 -18.88 -2.78
C LEU A 298 -12.66 -19.04 -1.56
N ARG A 299 -13.03 -18.42 -0.45
CA ARG A 299 -12.26 -18.45 0.80
C ARG A 299 -13.14 -18.06 1.99
N THR A 300 -12.73 -18.51 3.18
CA THR A 300 -13.09 -17.83 4.43
C THR A 300 -11.96 -16.87 4.81
N MET A 301 -12.28 -15.69 5.32
CA MET A 301 -11.30 -14.77 5.87
C MET A 301 -11.91 -13.98 7.02
N THR A 302 -11.23 -13.99 8.16
CA THR A 302 -11.60 -13.25 9.36
C THR A 302 -10.36 -12.96 10.19
N MET A 303 -10.54 -12.34 11.37
CA MET A 303 -9.49 -12.21 12.37
C MET A 303 -9.72 -13.25 13.48
N ASP A 304 -8.67 -13.99 13.82
CA ASP A 304 -8.65 -14.86 14.99
C ASP A 304 -8.28 -14.04 16.22
N ILE A 305 -9.27 -13.83 17.10
CA ILE A 305 -9.13 -13.09 18.33
C ILE A 305 -9.67 -13.95 19.47
N HIS A 306 -8.78 -14.40 20.34
CA HIS A 306 -9.13 -15.17 21.54
C HIS A 306 -8.11 -14.92 22.66
N PRO A 307 -8.51 -15.05 23.94
CA PRO A 307 -7.59 -14.97 25.06
C PRO A 307 -6.53 -16.08 25.00
N ASP A 308 -5.28 -15.75 25.26
CA ASP A 308 -4.17 -16.69 25.39
C ASP A 308 -3.24 -16.34 26.58
N GLU A 309 -2.09 -17.00 26.69
CA GLU A 309 -1.14 -16.79 27.80
C GLU A 309 -0.46 -15.40 27.77
N TRP A 310 -0.56 -14.65 26.66
CA TRP A 310 0.06 -13.33 26.49
C TRP A 310 -0.94 -12.17 26.47
N GLY A 311 -2.24 -12.45 26.36
CA GLY A 311 -3.30 -11.45 26.27
C GLY A 311 -4.42 -11.90 25.35
N GLU A 312 -4.55 -11.29 24.16
CA GLU A 312 -5.49 -11.68 23.10
C GLU A 312 -4.76 -11.84 21.80
N SER A 313 -5.02 -12.95 21.06
CA SER A 313 -4.51 -13.17 19.72
C SER A 313 -5.01 -12.10 18.75
N PHE A 314 -4.27 -11.85 17.67
CA PHE A 314 -4.70 -10.98 16.58
C PHE A 314 -4.04 -11.45 15.29
N ALA A 315 -4.75 -12.25 14.50
CA ALA A 315 -4.20 -12.87 13.30
C ALA A 315 -5.24 -12.95 12.18
N HIS A 316 -4.83 -12.70 10.95
CA HIS A 316 -5.66 -13.04 9.80
C HIS A 316 -5.83 -14.56 9.73
N GLN A 317 -7.08 -15.01 9.73
CA GLN A 317 -7.40 -16.42 9.54
C GLN A 317 -8.01 -16.63 8.15
N VAL A 318 -7.30 -17.37 7.28
CA VAL A 318 -7.74 -17.67 5.92
C VAL A 318 -7.95 -19.19 5.79
N ASN A 319 -9.15 -19.60 5.39
CA ASN A 319 -9.53 -21.03 5.26
C ASN A 319 -9.21 -21.84 6.52
N GLY A 320 -9.44 -21.22 7.70
CA GLY A 320 -9.19 -21.84 9.01
C GLY A 320 -7.71 -21.95 9.39
N LYS A 321 -6.82 -21.23 8.73
CA LYS A 321 -5.38 -21.16 9.05
C LYS A 321 -4.97 -19.73 9.41
N ASP A 322 -4.21 -19.59 10.50
CA ASP A 322 -3.68 -18.31 10.94
C ASP A 322 -2.44 -17.96 10.11
N ILE A 323 -2.53 -16.88 9.37
CA ILE A 323 -1.52 -16.41 8.43
C ILE A 323 -0.75 -15.26 9.05
N PHE A 324 0.57 -15.33 9.03
CA PHE A 324 1.42 -14.19 9.39
C PHE A 324 1.34 -13.15 8.25
N ALA A 325 0.81 -11.96 8.54
CA ALA A 325 0.74 -10.88 7.57
C ALA A 325 2.13 -10.26 7.34
N MET A 326 2.55 -10.21 6.08
CA MET A 326 3.85 -9.71 5.64
C MET A 326 3.65 -8.66 4.56
N GLY A 327 3.98 -7.40 4.84
CA GLY A 327 3.76 -6.35 3.86
C GLY A 327 4.15 -4.96 4.33
N ALA A 328 3.52 -3.96 3.70
CA ALA A 328 3.74 -2.56 4.00
C ALA A 328 2.48 -1.73 3.81
N ASP A 329 2.50 -0.51 4.37
CA ASP A 329 1.45 0.48 4.21
C ASP A 329 1.52 1.11 2.81
N TYR A 330 0.41 1.05 2.09
CA TYR A 330 0.24 1.66 0.78
C TYR A 330 -0.35 3.07 0.95
N ILE A 331 0.31 4.06 0.35
CA ILE A 331 -0.16 5.42 0.19
C ILE A 331 -0.54 5.70 -1.28
N PRO A 332 -1.22 6.81 -1.61
CA PRO A 332 -1.47 7.14 -3.02
C PRO A 332 -0.20 7.07 -3.87
N GLU A 333 -0.29 6.50 -5.07
CA GLU A 333 0.87 6.27 -5.93
C GLU A 333 1.44 7.57 -6.54
N ASP A 334 0.64 8.64 -6.57
CA ASP A 334 1.02 9.95 -7.09
C ASP A 334 0.17 11.05 -6.45
N HIS A 335 0.73 12.22 -6.20
CA HIS A 335 -0.05 13.40 -5.85
C HIS A 335 -1.00 13.80 -7.00
N LEU A 336 -0.58 13.62 -8.23
CA LEU A 336 -1.37 13.91 -9.43
C LEU A 336 -2.09 12.65 -9.89
N LEU A 337 -3.32 12.41 -9.40
CA LEU A 337 -4.09 11.19 -9.64
C LEU A 337 -4.26 10.84 -11.12
N GLY A 338 -4.25 11.84 -12.00
CA GLY A 338 -4.31 11.60 -13.46
C GLY A 338 -3.11 10.86 -14.06
N ARG A 339 -2.06 10.61 -13.26
CA ARG A 339 -0.87 9.80 -13.63
C ARG A 339 -0.97 8.34 -13.19
N VAL A 340 -1.90 8.02 -12.30
CA VAL A 340 -2.10 6.64 -11.83
C VAL A 340 -2.86 5.85 -12.90
N THR A 341 -2.32 4.71 -13.32
CA THR A 341 -2.88 3.85 -14.36
C THR A 341 -2.88 2.38 -13.93
N PRO A 342 -3.70 1.52 -14.57
CA PRO A 342 -3.65 0.08 -14.30
C PRO A 342 -2.24 -0.51 -14.41
N GLU A 343 -1.44 0.00 -15.36
CA GLU A 343 -0.07 -0.47 -15.62
C GLU A 343 0.90 -0.05 -14.53
N THR A 344 0.82 1.20 -14.03
CA THR A 344 1.69 1.66 -12.94
C THR A 344 1.37 0.93 -11.64
N THR A 345 0.09 0.77 -11.31
CA THR A 345 -0.37 0.01 -10.14
C THR A 345 0.05 -1.46 -10.24
N ARG A 346 -0.11 -2.10 -11.42
CA ARG A 346 0.34 -3.49 -11.63
C ARG A 346 1.82 -3.65 -11.34
N LYS A 347 2.66 -2.75 -11.88
CA LYS A 347 4.11 -2.79 -11.61
C LYS A 347 4.42 -2.71 -10.12
N LEU A 348 3.77 -1.81 -9.39
CA LEU A 348 4.00 -1.66 -7.95
C LEU A 348 3.59 -2.92 -7.18
N LEU A 349 2.41 -3.47 -7.45
CA LEU A 349 1.92 -4.65 -6.73
C LEU A 349 2.65 -5.94 -7.12
N GLU A 350 3.12 -6.06 -8.37
CA GLU A 350 4.00 -7.18 -8.78
C GLU A 350 5.35 -7.12 -8.05
N GLN A 351 5.86 -5.92 -7.72
CA GLN A 351 7.06 -5.76 -6.89
C GLN A 351 6.80 -6.23 -5.45
N CYS A 352 5.61 -5.99 -4.90
CA CYS A 352 5.21 -6.55 -3.60
C CYS A 352 5.26 -8.08 -3.63
N LYS A 353 4.63 -8.70 -4.64
CA LYS A 353 4.67 -10.17 -4.81
C LYS A 353 6.11 -10.69 -4.96
N ALA A 354 6.94 -10.00 -5.76
CA ALA A 354 8.34 -10.38 -5.97
C ALA A 354 9.19 -10.28 -4.70
N ALA A 355 8.78 -9.44 -3.74
CA ALA A 355 9.39 -9.31 -2.43
C ALA A 355 8.69 -10.15 -1.33
N ASN A 356 7.88 -11.15 -1.73
CA ASN A 356 7.18 -12.08 -0.84
C ASN A 356 6.12 -11.46 0.08
N PHE A 357 5.57 -10.31 -0.27
CA PHE A 357 4.43 -9.77 0.47
C PHE A 357 3.20 -10.65 0.27
N ASN A 358 2.40 -10.76 1.32
CA ASN A 358 1.07 -11.37 1.28
C ASN A 358 -0.03 -10.42 1.77
N ALA A 359 0.34 -9.20 2.16
CA ALA A 359 -0.58 -8.19 2.64
C ALA A 359 -0.15 -6.78 2.23
N VAL A 360 -1.13 -5.87 2.13
CA VAL A 360 -0.94 -4.43 2.02
C VAL A 360 -1.99 -3.72 2.85
N ARG A 361 -1.64 -2.62 3.51
CA ARG A 361 -2.61 -1.76 4.18
C ARG A 361 -2.83 -0.51 3.35
N VAL A 362 -4.07 -0.24 2.97
CA VAL A 362 -4.47 1.02 2.34
C VAL A 362 -4.72 2.04 3.45
N TRP A 363 -3.79 2.96 3.62
CA TRP A 363 -3.75 3.94 4.69
C TRP A 363 -4.86 5.00 4.57
N GLY A 364 -5.44 5.39 5.72
CA GLY A 364 -6.65 6.22 5.81
C GLY A 364 -6.51 7.70 5.45
N GLY A 365 -5.30 8.24 5.26
CA GLY A 365 -5.09 9.63 4.83
C GLY A 365 -5.05 9.83 3.31
N GLY A 366 -5.27 8.76 2.53
CA GLY A 366 -5.32 8.78 1.08
C GLY A 366 -6.74 8.83 0.51
N TYR A 367 -6.98 7.99 -0.48
CA TYR A 367 -8.30 7.76 -1.08
C TYR A 367 -8.49 6.26 -1.34
N TYR A 368 -9.72 5.81 -1.54
CA TYR A 368 -9.97 4.42 -1.94
C TYR A 368 -9.43 4.20 -3.35
N PRO A 369 -8.42 3.30 -3.53
CA PRO A 369 -7.86 3.03 -4.85
C PRO A 369 -8.90 2.62 -5.89
N GLU A 370 -8.50 2.61 -7.15
CA GLU A 370 -9.31 2.19 -8.27
C GLU A 370 -9.61 0.68 -8.25
N ASP A 371 -10.67 0.24 -8.92
CA ASP A 371 -11.07 -1.17 -8.95
C ASP A 371 -9.93 -2.10 -9.37
N TRP A 372 -9.08 -1.67 -10.33
CA TRP A 372 -7.95 -2.48 -10.76
C TRP A 372 -6.90 -2.75 -9.68
N PHE A 373 -6.76 -1.88 -8.65
CA PHE A 373 -5.86 -2.14 -7.52
C PHE A 373 -6.32 -3.39 -6.76
N TYR A 374 -7.60 -3.49 -6.45
CA TYR A 374 -8.16 -4.63 -5.73
C TYR A 374 -8.22 -5.89 -6.59
N ASP A 375 -8.55 -5.75 -7.88
CA ASP A 375 -8.49 -6.86 -8.84
C ASP A 375 -7.07 -7.45 -8.89
N LEU A 376 -6.04 -6.60 -8.87
CA LEU A 376 -4.64 -7.02 -8.83
C LEU A 376 -4.27 -7.67 -7.49
N CYS A 377 -4.75 -7.15 -6.36
CA CYS A 377 -4.54 -7.78 -5.06
C CYS A 377 -5.17 -9.18 -5.02
N ASP A 378 -6.36 -9.37 -5.62
CA ASP A 378 -7.00 -10.67 -5.78
C ASP A 378 -6.14 -11.63 -6.63
N GLU A 379 -5.60 -11.16 -7.77
CA GLU A 379 -4.75 -11.94 -8.68
C GLU A 379 -3.39 -12.28 -8.07
N LEU A 380 -2.83 -11.40 -7.27
CA LEU A 380 -1.47 -11.52 -6.72
C LEU A 380 -1.42 -12.16 -5.32
N GLY A 381 -2.56 -12.31 -4.67
CA GLY A 381 -2.66 -12.90 -3.33
C GLY A 381 -2.24 -11.93 -2.22
N LEU A 382 -2.53 -10.64 -2.36
CA LEU A 382 -2.23 -9.62 -1.36
C LEU A 382 -3.48 -9.34 -0.51
N MET A 383 -3.50 -9.76 0.74
CA MET A 383 -4.57 -9.41 1.68
C MET A 383 -4.59 -7.89 1.88
N VAL A 384 -5.77 -7.28 1.79
CA VAL A 384 -5.94 -5.84 1.94
C VAL A 384 -6.52 -5.52 3.32
N TRP A 385 -5.77 -4.80 4.13
CA TRP A 385 -6.25 -4.06 5.28
C TRP A 385 -6.74 -2.71 4.77
N GLN A 386 -8.05 -2.47 4.79
CA GLN A 386 -8.66 -1.26 4.22
C GLN A 386 -9.07 -0.28 5.31
N ASP A 387 -8.36 0.84 5.43
CA ASP A 387 -8.84 1.95 6.24
C ASP A 387 -9.97 2.69 5.54
N PHE A 388 -10.97 3.15 6.30
CA PHE A 388 -11.80 4.26 5.88
C PHE A 388 -10.97 5.55 5.88
N MET A 389 -11.29 6.49 4.96
CA MET A 389 -10.45 7.64 4.68
C MET A 389 -10.53 8.72 5.77
N PHE A 390 -9.93 8.41 6.93
CA PHE A 390 -9.72 9.28 8.08
C PHE A 390 -8.35 9.02 8.70
N ALA A 391 -7.60 10.08 9.00
CA ALA A 391 -6.26 9.97 9.58
C ALA A 391 -5.91 11.20 10.42
N CYS A 392 -5.31 10.98 11.59
CA CYS A 392 -4.59 11.95 12.41
C CYS A 392 -5.32 13.30 12.53
N ALA A 393 -6.59 13.30 12.92
CA ALA A 393 -7.40 14.52 13.05
C ALA A 393 -8.61 14.31 13.98
N VAL A 394 -9.30 15.37 14.31
CA VAL A 394 -10.63 15.34 14.92
C VAL A 394 -11.65 15.88 13.92
N TYR A 395 -12.90 15.45 14.02
CA TYR A 395 -14.00 15.84 13.13
C TYR A 395 -15.21 16.25 13.95
N ASP A 396 -16.01 17.17 13.44
CA ASP A 396 -17.33 17.48 13.98
C ASP A 396 -18.39 16.69 13.22
N LEU A 397 -19.09 15.78 13.88
CA LEU A 397 -20.14 14.96 13.29
C LEU A 397 -21.46 15.75 13.24
N THR A 398 -21.53 16.74 12.33
CA THR A 398 -22.79 17.40 12.03
C THR A 398 -23.75 16.48 11.29
N PRO A 399 -25.08 16.73 11.29
CA PRO A 399 -26.04 15.90 10.53
C PRO A 399 -25.70 15.81 9.04
N ASP A 400 -25.25 16.93 8.43
CA ASP A 400 -24.88 16.95 7.00
C ASP A 400 -23.60 16.16 6.75
N PHE A 401 -22.61 16.25 7.65
CA PHE A 401 -21.39 15.46 7.54
C PHE A 401 -21.67 13.97 7.74
N GLU A 402 -22.49 13.60 8.73
CA GLU A 402 -22.92 12.21 8.93
C GLU A 402 -23.61 11.64 7.69
N ALA A 403 -24.57 12.40 7.12
CA ALA A 403 -25.26 11.98 5.90
C ALA A 403 -24.28 11.78 4.73
N ASN A 404 -23.30 12.68 4.58
CA ASN A 404 -22.30 12.61 3.52
C ASN A 404 -21.39 11.38 3.64
N ILE A 405 -20.84 11.11 4.83
CA ILE A 405 -19.94 9.96 5.04
C ILE A 405 -20.68 8.63 5.00
N ARG A 406 -21.96 8.58 5.41
CA ARG A 406 -22.77 7.35 5.27
C ARG A 406 -22.89 6.91 3.81
N GLU A 407 -23.17 7.84 2.90
CA GLU A 407 -23.19 7.56 1.47
C GLU A 407 -21.83 7.15 0.93
N GLU A 408 -20.74 7.79 1.37
CA GLU A 408 -19.37 7.39 1.04
C GLU A 408 -19.09 5.94 1.44
N PHE A 409 -19.46 5.56 2.66
CA PHE A 409 -19.23 4.20 3.15
C PHE A 409 -20.06 3.18 2.36
N ILE A 410 -21.34 3.48 2.10
CA ILE A 410 -22.22 2.60 1.33
C ILE A 410 -21.66 2.37 -0.07
N ASP A 411 -21.24 3.43 -0.76
CA ASP A 411 -20.69 3.35 -2.12
C ASP A 411 -19.46 2.45 -2.15
N ASN A 412 -18.50 2.64 -1.22
CA ASN A 412 -17.25 1.90 -1.23
C ASN A 412 -17.39 0.48 -0.67
N VAL A 413 -18.20 0.26 0.35
CA VAL A 413 -18.44 -1.10 0.86
C VAL A 413 -19.11 -1.95 -0.22
N LYS A 414 -20.15 -1.47 -0.91
CA LYS A 414 -20.79 -2.19 -2.02
C LYS A 414 -19.82 -2.45 -3.17
N ARG A 415 -18.89 -1.52 -3.43
CA ARG A 415 -17.90 -1.65 -4.48
C ARG A 415 -16.85 -2.72 -4.18
N LEU A 416 -16.39 -2.84 -2.92
CA LEU A 416 -15.19 -3.59 -2.54
C LEU A 416 -15.46 -4.96 -1.88
N ARG A 417 -16.60 -5.17 -1.23
CA ARG A 417 -16.91 -6.35 -0.41
C ARG A 417 -16.81 -7.71 -1.10
N HIS A 418 -16.76 -7.76 -2.43
CA HIS A 418 -16.65 -9.00 -3.21
C HIS A 418 -15.21 -9.45 -3.46
N HIS A 419 -14.20 -8.59 -3.19
CA HIS A 419 -12.81 -8.91 -3.45
C HIS A 419 -12.29 -10.00 -2.51
N ALA A 420 -11.63 -11.01 -3.10
CA ALA A 420 -11.00 -12.09 -2.35
C ALA A 420 -9.92 -11.58 -1.39
N SER A 421 -9.22 -10.54 -1.80
CA SER A 421 -8.14 -9.91 -1.04
C SER A 421 -8.60 -9.11 0.17
N LEU A 422 -9.86 -8.62 0.22
CA LEU A 422 -10.33 -7.80 1.33
C LEU A 422 -10.28 -8.58 2.66
N GLY A 423 -9.33 -8.21 3.52
CA GLY A 423 -9.04 -8.89 4.79
C GLY A 423 -9.85 -8.33 5.95
N LEU A 424 -9.92 -7.01 6.06
CA LEU A 424 -10.69 -6.31 7.09
C LEU A 424 -10.98 -4.87 6.70
N TRP A 425 -11.98 -4.28 7.35
CA TRP A 425 -12.27 -2.86 7.37
C TRP A 425 -11.70 -2.24 8.64
N CYS A 426 -10.99 -1.10 8.52
CA CYS A 426 -10.48 -0.35 9.66
C CYS A 426 -11.05 1.07 9.67
N GLY A 427 -11.48 1.54 10.84
CA GLY A 427 -12.19 2.81 10.98
C GLY A 427 -11.37 4.05 10.64
N ASN A 428 -10.10 4.07 11.06
CA ASN A 428 -9.23 5.23 10.87
C ASN A 428 -7.77 4.92 11.17
N ASN A 429 -6.89 5.86 10.77
CA ASN A 429 -5.48 5.87 11.17
C ASN A 429 -5.24 6.78 12.38
N GLU A 430 -4.71 6.20 13.48
CA GLU A 430 -4.15 6.83 14.68
C GLU A 430 -5.09 7.74 15.50
N MET A 431 -6.35 7.86 15.14
CA MET A 431 -7.23 8.81 15.81
C MET A 431 -7.62 8.33 17.21
N GLU A 432 -7.84 7.02 17.43
CA GLU A 432 -8.20 6.51 18.77
C GLU A 432 -7.12 6.87 19.80
N MET A 433 -5.88 6.61 19.47
CA MET A 433 -4.72 6.86 20.32
C MET A 433 -4.58 8.36 20.62
N PHE A 434 -4.59 9.19 19.61
CA PHE A 434 -4.37 10.63 19.75
C PHE A 434 -5.55 11.35 20.44
N VAL A 435 -6.80 10.99 20.11
CA VAL A 435 -8.00 11.54 20.78
C VAL A 435 -8.03 11.16 22.25
N LYS A 436 -7.65 9.90 22.60
CA LYS A 436 -7.50 9.48 24.00
C LYS A 436 -6.48 10.32 24.74
N GLN A 437 -5.37 10.69 24.10
CA GLN A 437 -4.33 11.54 24.67
C GLN A 437 -4.74 13.03 24.75
N GLY A 438 -5.86 13.39 24.14
CA GLY A 438 -6.33 14.78 24.03
C GLY A 438 -5.65 15.58 22.95
N GLU A 439 -4.94 14.92 22.03
CA GLU A 439 -4.30 15.58 20.90
C GLU A 439 -5.36 16.14 19.95
N TRP A 440 -5.15 17.35 19.47
CA TRP A 440 -6.07 18.13 18.62
C TRP A 440 -7.46 18.39 19.23
N VAL A 441 -7.81 17.79 20.33
CA VAL A 441 -9.12 17.92 20.96
C VAL A 441 -9.25 19.29 21.64
N THR A 442 -10.19 20.10 21.17
CA THR A 442 -10.49 21.42 21.72
C THR A 442 -11.83 21.49 22.46
N LYS A 443 -12.73 20.55 22.18
CA LYS A 443 -14.08 20.45 22.78
C LYS A 443 -14.45 18.99 23.07
N PRO A 444 -15.19 18.76 24.16
CA PRO A 444 -15.64 17.39 24.50
C PRO A 444 -16.52 16.73 23.44
N SER A 445 -17.19 17.52 22.57
CA SER A 445 -18.00 16.98 21.47
C SER A 445 -17.16 16.22 20.44
N GLU A 446 -15.90 16.59 20.22
CA GLU A 446 -14.99 15.90 19.28
C GLU A 446 -14.70 14.47 19.73
N VAL A 447 -14.53 14.23 21.04
CA VAL A 447 -14.38 12.89 21.64
C VAL A 447 -15.66 12.05 21.47
N ARG A 448 -16.83 12.66 21.71
CA ARG A 448 -18.13 12.02 21.47
C ARG A 448 -18.30 11.66 19.99
N ASP A 449 -17.96 12.59 19.08
CA ASP A 449 -18.15 12.43 17.63
C ASP A 449 -17.23 11.33 17.09
N TYR A 450 -16.00 11.20 17.63
CA TYR A 450 -15.13 10.06 17.38
C TYR A 450 -15.85 8.72 17.66
N LEU A 451 -16.40 8.55 18.89
CA LEU A 451 -17.09 7.32 19.24
C LEU A 451 -18.33 7.06 18.34
N PHE A 452 -19.08 8.12 18.00
CA PHE A 452 -20.23 7.95 17.12
C PHE A 452 -19.83 7.53 15.70
N MET A 453 -18.76 8.09 15.14
CA MET A 453 -18.30 7.76 13.79
C MET A 453 -17.81 6.31 13.71
N TYR A 454 -16.91 5.91 14.58
CA TYR A 454 -16.16 4.65 14.45
C TYR A 454 -16.79 3.49 15.22
N GLU A 455 -17.48 3.75 16.31
CA GLU A 455 -18.11 2.69 17.14
C GLU A 455 -19.59 2.49 16.84
N ARG A 456 -20.20 3.37 16.04
CA ARG A 456 -21.62 3.30 15.71
C ARG A 456 -21.92 3.44 14.20
N VAL A 457 -21.53 4.54 13.54
CA VAL A 457 -21.94 4.83 12.15
C VAL A 457 -21.37 3.77 11.20
N ILE A 458 -20.06 3.50 11.26
CA ILE A 458 -19.44 2.48 10.41
C ILE A 458 -19.98 1.08 10.71
N PRO A 459 -20.05 0.61 11.98
CA PRO A 459 -20.65 -0.69 12.30
C PRO A 459 -22.11 -0.85 11.84
N GLU A 460 -22.94 0.21 11.90
CA GLU A 460 -24.33 0.18 11.38
C GLU A 460 -24.34 -0.07 9.87
N ILE A 461 -23.45 0.58 9.12
CA ILE A 461 -23.33 0.41 7.67
C ILE A 461 -22.85 -0.99 7.33
N LEU A 462 -21.75 -1.44 7.97
CA LEU A 462 -21.18 -2.77 7.71
C LEU A 462 -22.15 -3.88 8.07
N LYS A 463 -22.87 -3.77 9.19
CA LYS A 463 -23.90 -4.74 9.57
C LYS A 463 -24.96 -4.94 8.49
N LYS A 464 -25.27 -3.89 7.71
CA LYS A 464 -26.26 -3.95 6.63
C LYS A 464 -25.66 -4.43 5.30
N TYR A 465 -24.45 -3.97 4.97
CA TYR A 465 -23.93 -4.11 3.61
C TYR A 465 -22.77 -5.10 3.49
N ASP A 466 -22.04 -5.37 4.57
CA ASP A 466 -20.94 -6.35 4.61
C ASP A 466 -20.74 -6.93 6.02
N PRO A 467 -21.69 -7.71 6.53
CA PRO A 467 -21.65 -8.23 7.90
C PRO A 467 -20.61 -9.34 8.11
N GLU A 468 -19.98 -9.87 7.06
CA GLU A 468 -19.04 -10.98 7.14
C GLU A 468 -17.58 -10.53 7.21
N THR A 469 -17.23 -9.38 6.62
CA THR A 469 -15.88 -8.85 6.71
C THR A 469 -15.63 -8.25 8.09
N PHE A 470 -14.52 -8.64 8.72
CA PHE A 470 -14.16 -8.16 10.05
C PHE A 470 -13.98 -6.62 10.06
N TYR A 471 -14.44 -5.98 11.13
CA TYR A 471 -14.26 -4.55 11.35
C TYR A 471 -13.38 -4.28 12.57
N TRP A 472 -12.36 -3.42 12.37
CA TRP A 472 -11.49 -2.92 13.43
C TRP A 472 -11.67 -1.40 13.61
N PRO A 473 -11.90 -0.87 14.82
CA PRO A 473 -12.35 0.53 14.97
C PRO A 473 -11.29 1.57 14.65
N ALA A 474 -10.02 1.27 14.82
CA ALA A 474 -8.88 2.14 14.53
C ALA A 474 -7.60 1.32 14.33
N SER A 475 -6.55 1.92 13.81
CA SER A 475 -5.18 1.42 13.82
C SER A 475 -4.26 2.53 14.36
N PRO A 476 -3.57 2.33 15.52
CA PRO A 476 -3.66 1.16 16.39
C PRO A 476 -4.93 1.15 17.24
N SER A 477 -5.30 -0.05 17.70
CA SER A 477 -6.39 -0.25 18.65
C SER A 477 -6.20 -1.53 19.46
N SER A 478 -6.87 -1.61 20.62
CA SER A 478 -6.98 -2.85 21.42
C SER A 478 -8.45 -3.32 21.51
N GLY A 479 -9.29 -2.94 20.56
CA GLY A 479 -10.70 -3.32 20.47
C GLY A 479 -11.68 -2.16 20.57
N GLY A 480 -11.21 -0.91 20.61
CA GLY A 480 -12.03 0.29 20.59
C GLY A 480 -12.37 0.87 21.97
N CYS A 481 -13.23 1.89 21.98
CA CYS A 481 -13.70 2.58 23.19
C CYS A 481 -12.59 3.20 24.04
N PHE A 482 -11.45 3.54 23.45
CA PHE A 482 -10.26 4.07 24.14
C PHE A 482 -9.65 3.13 25.17
N ASP A 483 -9.87 1.82 25.05
CA ASP A 483 -9.32 0.82 25.97
C ASP A 483 -7.87 0.47 25.61
N ASP A 484 -6.94 1.35 26.01
CA ASP A 484 -5.50 1.25 25.80
C ASP A 484 -5.11 0.90 24.34
N PRO A 485 -5.33 1.82 23.39
CA PRO A 485 -5.18 1.54 21.96
C PRO A 485 -3.75 1.19 21.51
N SER A 486 -2.79 1.17 22.42
CA SER A 486 -1.39 0.79 22.15
C SER A 486 -0.92 -0.36 23.04
N ASP A 487 -1.85 -1.19 23.58
CA ASP A 487 -1.51 -2.35 24.40
C ASP A 487 -0.69 -3.36 23.56
N PRO A 488 0.55 -3.69 23.96
CA PRO A 488 1.38 -4.62 23.19
C PRO A 488 0.85 -6.05 23.15
N ASN A 489 -0.12 -6.40 24.00
CA ASN A 489 -0.66 -7.74 24.15
C ASN A 489 -2.05 -7.93 23.53
N ARG A 490 -2.63 -6.89 22.93
CA ARG A 490 -3.96 -6.93 22.29
C ARG A 490 -3.99 -6.10 21.00
N GLY A 491 -4.68 -6.60 19.99
CA GLY A 491 -4.88 -5.88 18.74
C GLY A 491 -3.58 -5.58 17.98
N ASP A 492 -3.52 -4.40 17.41
CA ASP A 492 -2.39 -3.93 16.62
C ASP A 492 -1.69 -2.73 17.26
N VAL A 493 -0.43 -2.51 16.88
CA VAL A 493 0.38 -1.39 17.38
C VAL A 493 1.06 -0.63 16.27
N HIS A 494 1.22 0.68 16.47
CA HIS A 494 2.15 1.53 15.75
C HIS A 494 3.38 1.77 16.66
N TYR A 495 4.55 1.32 16.19
CA TYR A 495 5.77 1.40 16.98
C TYR A 495 6.82 2.31 16.35
N TRP A 496 7.01 3.49 16.93
CA TRP A 496 7.83 4.56 16.38
C TRP A 496 9.09 4.92 17.19
N ASP A 497 9.36 4.24 18.29
CA ASP A 497 10.48 4.58 19.16
C ASP A 497 11.83 4.42 18.50
N VAL A 498 11.98 3.46 17.57
CA VAL A 498 13.21 3.27 16.79
C VAL A 498 13.47 4.41 15.81
N TRP A 499 12.45 5.13 15.36
CA TRP A 499 12.63 6.30 14.51
C TRP A 499 12.37 7.61 15.26
N HIS A 500 11.13 7.89 15.66
CA HIS A 500 10.76 9.13 16.33
C HIS A 500 11.37 9.25 17.73
N GLY A 501 11.45 8.13 18.46
CA GLY A 501 12.05 8.06 19.79
C GLY A 501 13.57 8.00 19.85
N ASN A 502 14.26 7.93 18.70
CA ASN A 502 15.72 7.77 18.60
C ASN A 502 16.27 6.55 19.36
N LYS A 503 15.47 5.50 19.56
CA LYS A 503 15.89 4.25 20.19
C LYS A 503 16.80 3.43 19.23
N PRO A 504 17.72 2.60 19.79
CA PRO A 504 18.54 1.71 18.97
C PRO A 504 17.68 0.65 18.25
N PHE A 505 18.17 0.06 17.16
CA PHE A 505 17.45 -0.97 16.40
C PHE A 505 17.07 -2.17 17.27
N SER A 506 17.91 -2.54 18.26
CA SER A 506 17.62 -3.61 19.21
C SER A 506 16.40 -3.36 20.08
N ASP A 507 15.87 -2.14 20.15
CA ASP A 507 14.70 -1.83 20.98
C ASP A 507 13.44 -2.58 20.51
N TYR A 508 13.33 -2.92 19.22
CA TYR A 508 12.29 -3.81 18.73
C TYR A 508 12.20 -5.13 19.49
N ARG A 509 13.33 -5.67 19.99
CA ARG A 509 13.42 -6.94 20.72
C ARG A 509 12.93 -6.85 22.18
N ASN A 510 12.66 -5.65 22.67
CA ASN A 510 12.09 -5.43 24.00
C ASN A 510 10.56 -5.65 24.03
N TYR A 511 9.92 -5.70 22.85
CA TYR A 511 8.47 -5.81 22.71
C TYR A 511 8.08 -7.07 21.96
N TYR A 512 6.93 -7.63 22.36
CA TYR A 512 6.35 -8.82 21.76
C TYR A 512 4.91 -8.50 21.39
N PHE A 513 4.76 -7.70 20.32
CA PHE A 513 3.46 -7.27 19.84
C PHE A 513 2.62 -8.43 19.33
N ARG A 514 1.29 -8.25 19.26
CA ARG A 514 0.39 -9.20 18.62
C ARG A 514 0.38 -9.01 17.11
N TYR A 515 0.48 -7.75 16.68
CA TYR A 515 0.53 -7.35 15.30
C TYR A 515 1.16 -5.95 15.20
N ALA A 516 2.23 -5.81 14.47
CA ALA A 516 2.83 -4.51 14.19
C ALA A 516 2.30 -4.02 12.84
N SER A 517 1.30 -3.15 12.88
CA SER A 517 0.63 -2.61 11.70
C SER A 517 1.29 -1.36 11.14
N GLU A 518 2.19 -0.72 11.94
CA GLU A 518 2.99 0.40 11.49
C GLU A 518 4.28 0.53 12.32
N PHE A 519 5.41 0.58 11.64
CA PHE A 519 6.74 0.89 12.16
C PHE A 519 7.63 1.21 10.97
N GLY A 520 8.61 2.08 11.11
CA GLY A 520 9.35 2.53 9.94
C GLY A 520 10.68 3.18 10.24
N PHE A 521 11.46 3.41 9.19
CA PHE A 521 12.73 4.11 9.23
C PHE A 521 12.96 4.80 7.88
N GLN A 522 13.45 6.05 7.87
CA GLN A 522 13.67 6.78 6.61
C GLN A 522 15.03 6.50 5.97
N SER A 523 15.05 6.66 4.65
CA SER A 523 16.28 6.81 3.88
C SER A 523 16.09 7.76 2.70
N PHE A 524 17.18 8.21 2.12
CA PHE A 524 17.15 8.94 0.86
C PHE A 524 16.83 8.00 -0.31
N PRO A 525 16.15 8.49 -1.37
CA PRO A 525 15.96 7.74 -2.60
C PRO A 525 17.29 7.54 -3.34
N SER A 526 17.28 6.83 -4.47
CA SER A 526 18.44 6.67 -5.32
C SER A 526 18.92 8.02 -5.87
N PHE A 527 20.19 8.10 -6.27
CA PHE A 527 20.74 9.34 -6.83
C PHE A 527 20.05 9.73 -8.15
N GLU A 528 19.70 8.75 -8.98
CA GLU A 528 18.96 9.01 -10.21
C GLU A 528 17.53 9.56 -9.95
N THR A 529 16.91 9.18 -8.85
CA THR A 529 15.64 9.78 -8.41
C THR A 529 15.84 11.21 -7.90
N ILE A 530 16.94 11.50 -7.18
CA ILE A 530 17.27 12.89 -6.77
C ILE A 530 17.43 13.78 -7.99
N LYS A 531 18.03 13.31 -9.07
CA LYS A 531 18.19 14.09 -10.29
C LYS A 531 16.87 14.43 -11.01
N THR A 532 15.76 13.79 -10.65
CA THR A 532 14.45 14.15 -11.20
C THR A 532 13.88 15.45 -10.60
N PHE A 533 14.42 15.90 -9.46
CA PHE A 533 13.98 17.16 -8.84
C PHE A 533 15.08 18.22 -8.69
N THR A 534 16.35 17.89 -8.94
CA THR A 534 17.44 18.87 -9.04
C THR A 534 18.60 18.32 -9.86
N ASP A 535 19.14 19.15 -10.76
CA ASP A 535 20.34 18.84 -11.56
C ASP A 535 21.57 19.67 -11.13
N ASP A 536 21.43 20.50 -10.08
CA ASP A 536 22.50 21.37 -9.60
C ASP A 536 23.39 20.60 -8.60
N PRO A 537 24.69 20.41 -8.89
CA PRO A 537 25.63 19.79 -7.94
C PRO A 537 25.72 20.49 -6.58
N ALA A 538 25.35 21.76 -6.49
CA ALA A 538 25.31 22.50 -5.21
C ALA A 538 24.21 21.97 -4.28
N ASP A 539 23.18 21.35 -4.84
CA ASP A 539 22.08 20.72 -4.06
C ASP A 539 22.42 19.31 -3.59
N TRP A 540 23.51 18.68 -4.09
CA TRP A 540 23.91 17.33 -3.65
C TRP A 540 24.52 17.35 -2.26
N ASN A 541 23.73 17.84 -1.33
CA ASN A 541 24.01 17.92 0.09
C ASN A 541 22.67 17.81 0.84
N ILE A 542 22.56 16.88 1.76
CA ILE A 542 21.31 16.59 2.48
C ILE A 542 20.75 17.80 3.28
N PHE A 543 21.55 18.83 3.48
CA PHE A 543 21.17 20.10 4.12
C PHE A 543 21.05 21.26 3.13
N SER A 544 21.08 21.00 1.81
CA SER A 544 20.73 22.02 0.83
C SER A 544 19.25 22.37 0.92
N TYR A 545 18.90 23.57 0.50
CA TYR A 545 17.51 24.03 0.49
C TYR A 545 16.59 23.05 -0.25
N VAL A 546 16.99 22.56 -1.44
CA VAL A 546 16.19 21.65 -2.25
C VAL A 546 16.04 20.29 -1.59
N MET A 547 17.13 19.71 -1.05
CA MET A 547 17.05 18.42 -0.35
C MET A 547 16.18 18.49 0.91
N GLU A 548 16.19 19.62 1.63
CA GLU A 548 15.30 19.83 2.78
C GLU A 548 13.85 20.06 2.37
N LYS A 549 13.58 20.62 1.17
CA LYS A 549 12.22 20.70 0.62
C LYS A 549 11.67 19.33 0.22
N HIS A 550 12.52 18.42 -0.24
CA HIS A 550 12.20 17.02 -0.49
C HIS A 550 12.44 16.11 0.73
N GLN A 551 12.32 16.70 1.94
CA GLN A 551 12.25 16.03 3.23
C GLN A 551 11.13 16.69 4.05
N ARG A 552 10.09 15.95 4.37
CA ARG A 552 8.89 16.52 5.00
C ARG A 552 8.82 16.30 6.51
N ASN A 553 9.55 15.31 7.01
CA ASN A 553 9.59 15.04 8.45
C ASN A 553 10.64 15.94 9.13
N ALA A 554 10.18 16.75 10.06
CA ALA A 554 11.04 17.73 10.75
C ALA A 554 12.24 17.09 11.45
N GLY A 555 13.44 17.56 11.12
CA GLY A 555 14.69 17.08 11.70
C GLY A 555 15.13 15.70 11.23
N ALA A 556 14.46 15.09 10.26
CA ALA A 556 14.72 13.71 9.84
C ALA A 556 16.12 13.51 9.23
N ASN A 557 16.64 14.48 8.48
CA ASN A 557 18.02 14.41 7.97
C ASN A 557 19.03 14.34 9.12
N GLY A 558 18.79 15.05 10.20
CA GLY A 558 19.59 14.96 11.44
C GLY A 558 19.42 13.61 12.15
N LYS A 559 18.23 13.00 12.14
CA LYS A 559 18.01 11.65 12.69
C LYS A 559 18.76 10.59 11.91
N ILE A 560 18.73 10.63 10.57
CA ILE A 560 19.53 9.73 9.73
C ILE A 560 21.02 9.84 10.10
N LEU A 561 21.57 11.05 10.24
CA LEU A 561 22.94 11.25 10.65
C LEU A 561 23.23 10.75 12.07
N ASN A 562 22.28 10.89 13.00
CA ASN A 562 22.40 10.35 14.36
C ASN A 562 22.57 8.82 14.35
N TYR A 563 21.74 8.10 13.58
CA TYR A 563 21.87 6.66 13.43
C TYR A 563 23.13 6.25 12.64
N LEU A 564 23.48 7.04 11.62
CA LEU A 564 24.68 6.82 10.82
C LEU A 564 25.96 6.87 11.68
N GLN A 565 26.10 7.90 12.53
CA GLN A 565 27.26 8.02 13.43
C GLN A 565 27.39 6.83 14.40
N GLN A 566 26.27 6.24 14.79
CA GLN A 566 26.28 5.08 15.67
C GLN A 566 26.75 3.82 14.93
N THR A 567 26.35 3.66 13.68
CA THR A 567 26.41 2.39 12.94
C THR A 567 27.59 2.32 11.97
N PHE A 568 27.82 3.36 11.17
CA PHE A 568 28.81 3.38 10.09
C PHE A 568 29.88 4.44 10.29
N ARG A 569 30.93 4.37 9.50
CA ARG A 569 31.90 5.46 9.37
C ARG A 569 31.25 6.61 8.63
N TYR A 570 31.79 7.81 8.78
CA TYR A 570 31.29 9.00 8.09
C TYR A 570 31.57 8.89 6.57
N PRO A 571 30.54 8.88 5.73
CA PRO A 571 30.74 8.85 4.28
C PRO A 571 31.20 10.22 3.78
N THR A 572 32.25 10.25 2.97
CA THR A 572 32.81 11.49 2.43
C THR A 572 32.19 11.92 1.10
N GLU A 573 31.49 11.00 0.43
CA GLU A 573 30.82 11.25 -0.83
C GLU A 573 29.30 11.18 -0.67
N PHE A 574 28.57 12.08 -1.36
CA PHE A 574 27.11 12.15 -1.30
C PHE A 574 26.44 10.82 -1.66
N ILE A 575 26.88 10.17 -2.77
CA ILE A 575 26.31 8.89 -3.20
C ILE A 575 26.54 7.79 -2.15
N THR A 576 27.68 7.81 -1.46
CA THR A 576 27.96 6.88 -0.37
C THR A 576 27.09 7.15 0.86
N LEU A 577 26.74 8.42 1.12
CA LEU A 577 25.77 8.78 2.16
C LEU A 577 24.39 8.23 1.85
N LEU A 578 23.92 8.31 0.60
CA LEU A 578 22.62 7.75 0.18
C LEU A 578 22.59 6.23 0.42
N TYR A 579 23.62 5.51 -0.03
CA TYR A 579 23.77 4.07 0.22
C TYR A 579 23.75 3.75 1.71
N ALA A 580 24.53 4.47 2.52
CA ALA A 580 24.59 4.23 3.96
C ALA A 580 23.20 4.48 4.63
N SER A 581 22.44 5.48 4.18
CA SER A 581 21.10 5.75 4.69
C SER A 581 20.11 4.61 4.36
N GLN A 582 20.21 4.04 3.16
CA GLN A 582 19.37 2.91 2.76
C GLN A 582 19.74 1.63 3.54
N MET A 583 21.04 1.41 3.81
CA MET A 583 21.49 0.32 4.68
C MET A 583 20.97 0.48 6.11
N LEU A 584 20.96 1.70 6.67
CA LEU A 584 20.35 1.97 7.98
C LEU A 584 18.86 1.62 8.01
N GLN A 585 18.11 2.06 7.02
CA GLN A 585 16.68 1.76 6.90
C GLN A 585 16.44 0.24 6.85
N ALA A 586 17.18 -0.45 6.00
CA ALA A 586 17.03 -1.88 5.80
C ALA A 586 17.37 -2.69 7.07
N GLU A 587 18.47 -2.36 7.73
CA GLU A 587 18.89 -3.02 8.98
C GLU A 587 17.88 -2.73 10.12
N ALA A 588 17.39 -1.49 10.25
CA ALA A 588 16.40 -1.14 11.27
C ALA A 588 15.13 -1.98 11.15
N ILE A 589 14.56 -2.05 9.95
CA ILE A 589 13.32 -2.82 9.71
C ILE A 589 13.57 -4.32 9.83
N LYS A 590 14.73 -4.82 9.39
CA LYS A 590 15.12 -6.22 9.59
C LYS A 590 15.10 -6.63 11.07
N TYR A 591 15.64 -5.80 11.96
CA TYR A 591 15.62 -6.09 13.41
C TYR A 591 14.19 -6.32 13.93
N GLY A 592 13.24 -5.49 13.50
CA GLY A 592 11.83 -5.65 13.86
C GLY A 592 11.21 -6.90 13.24
N VAL A 593 11.21 -7.01 11.91
CA VAL A 593 10.51 -8.07 11.18
C VAL A 593 11.03 -9.46 11.56
N GLU A 594 12.35 -9.66 11.61
CA GLU A 594 12.91 -10.95 12.00
C GLU A 594 12.52 -11.32 13.44
N HIS A 595 12.52 -10.34 14.36
CA HIS A 595 12.07 -10.57 15.73
C HIS A 595 10.59 -10.99 15.78
N PHE A 596 9.72 -10.29 15.07
CA PHE A 596 8.29 -10.60 15.02
C PHE A 596 8.04 -11.99 14.42
N ARG A 597 8.71 -12.34 13.34
CA ARG A 597 8.59 -13.65 12.69
C ARG A 597 9.14 -14.80 13.55
N ARG A 598 10.26 -14.60 14.26
CA ARG A 598 10.76 -15.60 15.24
C ARG A 598 9.75 -15.91 16.33
N ASN A 599 8.89 -14.94 16.65
CA ASN A 599 7.84 -15.07 17.66
C ASN A 599 6.46 -15.30 17.03
N ARG A 600 6.42 -15.95 15.84
CA ARG A 600 5.19 -16.38 15.20
C ARG A 600 4.29 -17.16 16.17
N GLY A 601 2.98 -16.92 16.13
CA GLY A 601 2.00 -17.40 17.09
C GLY A 601 1.67 -16.37 18.16
N ARG A 602 2.68 -15.70 18.73
CA ARG A 602 2.46 -14.53 19.57
C ARG A 602 2.28 -13.26 18.73
N CYS A 603 3.19 -12.99 17.81
CA CYS A 603 3.05 -11.93 16.78
C CYS A 603 2.59 -12.55 15.47
N MET A 604 1.58 -11.95 14.82
CA MET A 604 1.00 -12.49 13.59
C MET A 604 0.93 -11.46 12.45
N GLY A 605 1.66 -10.34 12.55
CA GLY A 605 1.76 -9.38 11.46
C GLY A 605 2.92 -8.41 11.60
N ALA A 606 3.53 -8.11 10.45
CA ALA A 606 4.55 -7.09 10.30
C ALA A 606 4.28 -6.30 9.01
N ILE A 607 3.61 -5.18 9.14
CA ILE A 607 3.30 -4.23 8.07
C ILE A 607 4.10 -2.98 8.34
N TYR A 608 5.14 -2.72 7.54
CA TYR A 608 5.99 -1.56 7.79
C TYR A 608 5.51 -0.32 7.04
N TRP A 609 5.71 0.83 7.65
CA TRP A 609 5.57 2.13 7.03
C TRP A 609 6.85 2.45 6.25
N GLN A 610 6.87 2.58 4.91
CA GLN A 610 5.78 2.46 3.96
C GLN A 610 6.24 1.77 2.67
N LEU A 611 5.31 1.40 1.79
CA LEU A 611 5.62 0.72 0.54
C LEU A 611 6.26 1.65 -0.49
N ASN A 612 5.57 2.75 -0.81
CA ASN A 612 5.82 3.60 -1.97
C ASN A 612 5.81 5.10 -1.62
N ASP A 613 6.34 5.90 -2.54
CA ASP A 613 6.24 7.36 -2.54
C ASP A 613 5.19 7.85 -3.54
N CYS A 614 4.64 9.06 -3.31
CA CYS A 614 3.74 9.74 -4.24
C CYS A 614 4.40 10.92 -4.99
N TRP A 615 5.64 11.21 -4.69
CA TRP A 615 6.53 12.18 -5.34
C TRP A 615 7.98 11.88 -4.93
N PRO A 616 9.00 12.42 -5.63
CA PRO A 616 10.40 12.14 -5.26
C PRO A 616 10.78 12.82 -3.94
N VAL A 617 11.10 12.05 -2.92
CA VAL A 617 11.27 12.51 -1.54
C VAL A 617 12.16 11.56 -0.73
N ALA A 618 12.80 12.06 0.33
CA ALA A 618 13.35 11.23 1.39
C ALA A 618 12.20 10.76 2.30
N SER A 619 12.07 9.46 2.49
CA SER A 619 10.91 8.87 3.15
C SER A 619 11.19 7.48 3.73
N TRP A 620 10.16 6.88 4.31
CA TRP A 620 10.16 5.49 4.79
C TRP A 620 9.91 4.45 3.67
N ALA A 621 9.61 4.89 2.45
CA ALA A 621 9.28 3.99 1.35
C ALA A 621 10.40 2.98 1.05
N SER A 622 9.99 1.75 0.71
CA SER A 622 10.91 0.71 0.23
C SER A 622 11.10 0.74 -1.29
N VAL A 623 10.11 1.27 -2.00
CA VAL A 623 10.16 1.55 -3.44
C VAL A 623 10.04 3.06 -3.61
N ASP A 624 11.02 3.70 -4.24
CA ASP A 624 11.00 5.14 -4.44
C ASP A 624 9.99 5.55 -5.53
N TYR A 625 9.76 6.86 -5.67
CA TYR A 625 8.78 7.40 -6.61
C TYR A 625 8.97 6.94 -8.07
N GLU A 626 10.20 6.73 -8.50
CA GLU A 626 10.51 6.26 -9.86
C GLU A 626 10.38 4.74 -10.02
N GLY A 627 9.99 4.03 -8.95
CA GLY A 627 9.81 2.58 -8.93
C GLY A 627 11.10 1.80 -8.67
N ARG A 628 12.18 2.45 -8.23
CA ARG A 628 13.45 1.82 -7.87
C ARG A 628 13.36 1.16 -6.51
N TRP A 629 13.89 -0.04 -6.40
CA TRP A 629 13.97 -0.73 -5.12
C TRP A 629 15.10 -0.15 -4.28
N LYS A 630 14.75 0.39 -3.13
CA LYS A 630 15.73 0.75 -2.09
C LYS A 630 16.25 -0.52 -1.41
N ALA A 631 17.33 -0.43 -0.65
CA ALA A 631 17.87 -1.57 0.09
C ALA A 631 16.79 -2.30 0.92
N LEU A 632 15.87 -1.57 1.52
CA LEU A 632 14.76 -2.14 2.31
C LEU A 632 13.91 -3.13 1.50
N HIS A 633 13.63 -2.88 0.22
CA HIS A 633 12.78 -3.77 -0.56
C HIS A 633 13.47 -5.13 -0.87
N TYR A 634 14.79 -5.12 -1.07
CA TYR A 634 15.60 -6.34 -1.17
C TYR A 634 15.68 -7.09 0.17
N TYR A 635 15.79 -6.35 1.28
CA TYR A 635 15.72 -6.93 2.62
C TYR A 635 14.33 -7.52 2.89
N ALA A 636 13.26 -6.85 2.45
CA ALA A 636 11.89 -7.36 2.56
C ALA A 636 11.75 -8.71 1.84
N LYS A 637 12.28 -8.83 0.64
CA LYS A 637 12.29 -10.11 -0.08
C LYS A 637 12.94 -11.24 0.74
N ARG A 638 14.00 -10.96 1.51
CA ARG A 638 14.65 -11.94 2.37
C ARG A 638 13.88 -12.21 3.65
N PHE A 639 13.54 -11.15 4.39
CA PHE A 639 12.88 -11.34 5.68
C PHE A 639 11.38 -11.71 5.58
N PHE A 640 10.76 -11.62 4.39
CA PHE A 640 9.43 -12.14 4.09
C PHE A 640 9.45 -13.45 3.28
N ALA A 641 10.61 -14.07 3.10
CA ALA A 641 10.68 -15.37 2.44
C ALA A 641 9.79 -16.40 3.17
N PRO A 642 9.04 -17.25 2.42
CA PRO A 642 8.13 -18.24 3.02
C PRO A 642 8.83 -19.16 4.01
N VAL A 643 10.08 -19.55 3.71
CA VAL A 643 10.97 -20.25 4.64
C VAL A 643 12.22 -19.43 4.83
N MET A 644 12.51 -19.07 6.08
CA MET A 644 13.60 -18.15 6.40
C MET A 644 14.38 -18.63 7.61
N VAL A 645 15.73 -18.59 7.53
CA VAL A 645 16.58 -18.64 8.71
C VAL A 645 16.94 -17.22 9.14
N SER A 646 16.82 -16.92 10.42
CA SER A 646 17.23 -15.64 11.01
C SER A 646 18.07 -15.87 12.26
N CYS A 647 18.83 -14.84 12.63
CA CYS A 647 19.71 -14.89 13.79
C CYS A 647 19.30 -13.86 14.83
N GLU A 648 19.12 -14.32 16.09
CA GLU A 648 19.10 -13.45 17.25
C GLU A 648 20.48 -13.44 17.86
N GLU A 649 21.26 -12.43 17.51
CA GLU A 649 22.58 -12.22 18.09
C GLU A 649 22.52 -11.40 19.38
N GLN A 650 23.44 -11.70 20.31
CA GLN A 650 23.84 -10.79 21.37
C GLN A 650 25.23 -10.27 21.04
N ASN A 651 25.35 -8.97 20.94
CA ASN A 651 26.56 -8.30 20.49
C ASN A 651 26.68 -6.90 21.12
N TRP A 652 27.64 -6.12 20.67
CA TRP A 652 27.83 -4.76 21.15
C TRP A 652 26.64 -3.82 20.82
N MET A 653 26.00 -4.01 19.67
CA MET A 653 24.85 -3.19 19.27
C MET A 653 23.58 -3.49 20.08
N THR A 654 23.45 -4.72 20.61
CA THR A 654 22.29 -5.14 21.42
C THR A 654 22.50 -4.95 22.91
N ALA A 655 23.72 -4.64 23.33
CA ALA A 655 24.07 -4.40 24.70
C ALA A 655 23.98 -2.91 25.05
N GLU A 656 23.65 -2.60 26.30
CA GLU A 656 23.64 -1.22 26.81
C GLU A 656 25.10 -0.71 26.93
N ALA A 657 25.61 -0.15 25.84
CA ALA A 657 27.02 0.25 25.74
C ALA A 657 27.25 1.68 26.26
N ASN A 658 28.23 1.84 27.12
CA ASN A 658 28.74 3.14 27.49
C ASN A 658 30.24 3.23 27.10
N MET A 659 30.52 4.07 26.11
CA MET A 659 31.90 4.28 25.60
C MET A 659 32.87 4.84 26.63
N ASN A 660 32.39 5.40 27.72
CA ASN A 660 33.19 5.95 28.79
C ASN A 660 33.60 4.90 29.84
N ARG A 661 33.19 3.65 29.71
CA ARG A 661 33.62 2.55 30.58
C ARG A 661 34.93 1.95 30.07
N GLU A 662 35.92 1.82 30.92
CA GLU A 662 37.20 1.18 30.59
C GLU A 662 37.03 -0.32 30.27
N HIS A 663 36.11 -1.00 30.98
CA HIS A 663 35.81 -2.41 30.79
C HIS A 663 34.30 -2.59 30.64
N PHE A 664 33.91 -3.04 29.48
CA PHE A 664 32.54 -3.33 29.14
C PHE A 664 32.41 -4.81 28.78
N VAL A 665 31.65 -5.54 29.63
CA VAL A 665 31.39 -6.96 29.41
C VAL A 665 29.97 -7.08 28.87
N TYR A 666 29.83 -7.73 27.73
CA TYR A 666 28.56 -8.05 27.11
C TYR A 666 28.57 -9.48 26.55
N GLU A 667 27.37 -10.04 26.42
CA GLU A 667 27.20 -11.36 25.84
C GLU A 667 27.56 -11.33 24.35
N LYS A 668 28.22 -12.37 23.87
CA LYS A 668 28.54 -12.61 22.47
C LYS A 668 28.01 -13.99 22.12
N SER A 669 26.84 -14.03 21.52
CA SER A 669 26.16 -15.29 21.19
C SER A 669 25.29 -15.14 19.95
N ILE A 670 24.89 -16.28 19.40
CA ILE A 670 23.87 -16.38 18.38
C ILE A 670 22.80 -17.38 18.81
N ARG A 671 21.58 -17.17 18.35
CA ARG A 671 20.51 -18.14 18.37
C ARG A 671 19.76 -18.10 17.04
N LEU A 672 19.89 -19.19 16.27
CA LEU A 672 19.22 -19.30 14.99
C LEU A 672 17.77 -19.72 15.16
N ASN A 673 16.93 -19.26 14.25
CA ASN A 673 15.53 -19.62 14.16
C ASN A 673 15.17 -19.87 12.70
N VAL A 674 14.33 -20.88 12.44
CA VAL A 674 13.75 -21.11 11.10
C VAL A 674 12.25 -20.97 11.18
N THR A 675 11.70 -20.07 10.35
CA THR A 675 10.25 -19.87 10.18
C THR A 675 9.79 -20.53 8.90
N ASN A 676 8.55 -21.07 8.91
CA ASN A 676 7.89 -21.67 7.77
C ASN A 676 6.45 -21.15 7.68
N GLU A 677 6.14 -20.38 6.64
CA GLU A 677 4.80 -19.84 6.36
C GLU A 677 4.06 -20.66 5.29
N THR A 678 4.57 -21.82 4.91
CA THR A 678 3.88 -22.70 3.96
C THR A 678 2.93 -23.66 4.68
N LEU A 679 2.01 -24.28 3.92
CA LEU A 679 1.06 -25.27 4.44
C LEU A 679 1.65 -26.68 4.62
N GLU A 680 2.94 -26.85 4.36
CA GLU A 680 3.65 -28.11 4.43
C GLU A 680 4.82 -28.07 5.40
N ASP A 681 5.10 -29.18 6.06
CA ASP A 681 6.31 -29.33 6.85
C ASP A 681 7.55 -29.23 5.96
N LYS A 682 8.56 -28.49 6.38
CA LYS A 682 9.82 -28.30 5.66
C LYS A 682 10.98 -28.96 6.38
N LYS A 683 11.81 -29.68 5.63
CA LYS A 683 13.08 -30.21 6.13
C LYS A 683 14.21 -29.35 5.56
N VAL A 684 14.93 -28.67 6.41
CA VAL A 684 16.02 -27.80 6.02
C VAL A 684 17.31 -28.18 6.73
N LEU A 685 18.42 -28.09 6.02
CA LEU A 685 19.74 -28.19 6.59
C LEU A 685 20.24 -26.78 6.91
N VAL A 686 20.33 -26.45 8.20
CA VAL A 686 20.88 -25.17 8.67
C VAL A 686 22.37 -25.33 8.87
N LYS A 687 23.16 -24.46 8.24
CA LYS A 687 24.63 -24.40 8.36
C LYS A 687 25.03 -23.03 8.91
N TRP A 688 26.02 -22.99 9.80
CA TRP A 688 26.60 -21.74 10.27
C TRP A 688 28.09 -21.90 10.56
N ALA A 689 28.80 -20.81 10.42
CA ALA A 689 30.23 -20.82 10.66
C ALA A 689 30.75 -19.50 11.24
N LEU A 690 31.54 -19.59 12.31
CA LEU A 690 32.40 -18.50 12.74
C LEU A 690 33.58 -18.39 11.75
N ARG A 691 33.79 -17.20 11.22
CA ARG A 691 34.82 -16.90 10.21
C ARG A 691 35.60 -15.67 10.58
N ASN A 692 36.83 -15.64 10.10
CA ASN A 692 37.64 -14.42 10.10
C ASN A 692 37.22 -13.46 8.98
N ALA A 693 37.65 -12.20 9.03
CA ALA A 693 37.36 -11.19 8.01
C ALA A 693 37.84 -11.58 6.60
N ASP A 694 38.84 -12.47 6.46
CA ASP A 694 39.28 -13.05 5.19
C ASP A 694 38.38 -14.22 4.72
N ALA A 695 37.28 -14.47 5.42
CA ALA A 695 36.30 -15.54 5.23
C ALA A 695 36.85 -16.96 5.57
N SER A 696 38.06 -17.13 6.07
CA SER A 696 38.54 -18.43 6.54
C SER A 696 37.72 -18.93 7.73
N VAL A 697 37.38 -20.22 7.72
CA VAL A 697 36.52 -20.83 8.73
C VAL A 697 37.28 -21.10 10.01
N VAL A 698 36.79 -20.63 11.15
CA VAL A 698 37.31 -20.91 12.50
C VAL A 698 36.58 -22.12 13.10
N LYS A 699 35.25 -22.13 13.01
CA LYS A 699 34.36 -23.20 13.51
C LYS A 699 33.17 -23.28 12.57
N ALA A 700 32.74 -24.47 12.21
CA ALA A 700 31.53 -24.69 11.43
C ALA A 700 30.65 -25.77 12.06
N GLU A 701 29.35 -25.60 11.97
CA GLU A 701 28.33 -26.49 12.48
C GLU A 701 27.21 -26.61 11.44
N GLU A 702 26.50 -27.74 11.50
CA GLU A 702 25.28 -27.94 10.69
C GLU A 702 24.25 -28.76 11.44
N ARG A 703 22.97 -28.53 11.15
CA ARG A 703 21.86 -29.28 11.76
C ARG A 703 20.70 -29.43 10.79
N GLU A 704 20.18 -30.64 10.64
CA GLU A 704 18.88 -30.86 10.02
C GLU A 704 17.75 -30.43 10.99
N VAL A 705 16.80 -29.68 10.48
CA VAL A 705 15.64 -29.17 11.21
C VAL A 705 14.37 -29.48 10.42
N THR A 706 13.38 -30.08 11.07
CA THR A 706 12.02 -30.16 10.54
C THR A 706 11.24 -29.02 11.12
N VAL A 707 10.74 -28.12 10.26
CA VAL A 707 9.91 -26.99 10.64
C VAL A 707 8.48 -27.29 10.22
N PRO A 708 7.57 -27.50 11.16
CA PRO A 708 6.17 -27.78 10.84
C PRO A 708 5.55 -26.65 10.00
N ALA A 709 4.49 -26.98 9.26
CA ALA A 709 3.70 -25.98 8.54
C ALA A 709 3.28 -24.85 9.47
N LEU A 710 3.32 -23.61 8.97
CA LEU A 710 2.88 -22.41 9.69
C LEU A 710 3.48 -22.30 11.11
N SER A 711 4.81 -22.48 11.22
CA SER A 711 5.47 -22.51 12.53
C SER A 711 6.85 -21.86 12.51
N SER A 712 7.43 -21.78 13.71
CA SER A 712 8.77 -21.24 13.97
C SER A 712 9.52 -22.17 14.92
N VAL A 713 10.77 -22.51 14.59
CA VAL A 713 11.59 -23.44 15.37
C VAL A 713 12.92 -22.79 15.72
N TRP A 714 13.25 -22.76 17.01
CA TRP A 714 14.51 -22.29 17.51
C TRP A 714 15.56 -23.40 17.58
N LEU A 715 16.81 -23.08 17.18
CA LEU A 715 17.97 -23.89 17.46
C LEU A 715 18.52 -23.52 18.84
N ASP A 716 19.48 -24.33 19.35
CA ASP A 716 20.20 -24.05 20.57
C ASP A 716 21.03 -22.76 20.43
N LYS A 717 21.16 -22.04 21.53
CA LYS A 717 22.00 -20.84 21.61
C LYS A 717 23.47 -21.27 21.64
N GLU A 718 24.31 -20.57 20.85
CA GLU A 718 25.77 -20.72 20.88
C GLU A 718 26.44 -19.47 21.38
N GLU A 719 27.37 -19.65 22.31
CA GLU A 719 28.17 -18.57 22.89
C GLU A 719 29.60 -18.55 22.29
N TYR A 720 30.06 -17.32 22.06
CA TYR A 720 31.40 -17.05 21.51
C TYR A 720 32.19 -16.11 22.45
N PRO A 721 32.52 -16.52 23.69
CA PRO A 721 33.14 -15.63 24.68
C PRO A 721 34.48 -15.05 24.20
N ASP A 722 35.23 -15.81 23.41
CA ASP A 722 36.57 -15.48 22.96
C ASP A 722 36.62 -14.91 21.51
N VAL A 723 35.48 -14.57 20.92
CA VAL A 723 35.42 -14.04 19.54
C VAL A 723 36.17 -12.72 19.41
N ASP A 724 36.97 -12.58 18.37
CA ASP A 724 37.50 -11.28 17.97
C ASP A 724 36.36 -10.45 17.34
N VAL A 725 35.77 -9.57 18.15
CA VAL A 725 34.63 -8.74 17.75
C VAL A 725 34.92 -7.79 16.60
N PHE A 726 36.19 -7.49 16.35
CA PHE A 726 36.62 -6.59 15.28
C PHE A 726 37.00 -7.30 14.00
N GLY A 727 37.26 -8.61 14.05
CA GLY A 727 37.81 -9.36 12.92
C GLY A 727 37.10 -10.67 12.60
N GLN A 728 36.04 -11.03 13.36
CA GLN A 728 35.32 -12.27 13.15
C GLN A 728 33.80 -12.03 13.03
N TYR A 729 33.12 -12.84 12.21
CA TYR A 729 31.71 -12.83 11.98
C TYR A 729 31.14 -14.25 11.91
N VAL A 730 29.82 -14.39 12.06
CA VAL A 730 29.10 -15.64 11.82
C VAL A 730 28.29 -15.51 10.53
N SER A 731 28.50 -16.45 9.60
CA SER A 731 27.60 -16.67 8.46
C SER A 731 26.63 -17.80 8.78
N TYR A 732 25.39 -17.74 8.29
CA TYR A 732 24.39 -18.78 8.43
C TYR A 732 23.56 -18.94 7.15
N GLU A 733 23.15 -20.17 6.89
CA GLU A 733 22.44 -20.57 5.67
C GLU A 733 21.38 -21.63 6.01
N ALA A 734 20.27 -21.65 5.27
CA ALA A 734 19.27 -22.73 5.26
C ALA A 734 19.18 -23.31 3.85
N TRP A 735 19.24 -24.63 3.77
CA TRP A 735 19.26 -25.39 2.52
C TRP A 735 18.08 -26.35 2.43
N GLU A 736 17.36 -26.34 1.32
CA GLU A 736 16.37 -27.35 0.95
C GLU A 736 16.95 -28.19 -0.20
N GLY A 737 17.37 -29.42 0.10
CA GLY A 737 18.17 -30.21 -0.83
C GLY A 737 19.50 -29.51 -1.15
N ASP A 738 19.74 -29.26 -2.45
CA ASP A 738 20.94 -28.59 -2.94
C ASP A 738 20.78 -27.06 -3.13
N THR A 739 19.64 -26.51 -2.73
CA THR A 739 19.32 -25.08 -2.91
C THR A 739 19.43 -24.33 -1.59
N CYS A 740 20.30 -23.28 -1.55
CA CYS A 740 20.28 -22.31 -0.46
C CYS A 740 19.05 -21.42 -0.61
N ILE A 741 18.12 -21.51 0.36
CA ILE A 741 16.83 -20.80 0.34
C ILE A 741 16.83 -19.54 1.22
N SER A 742 17.77 -19.44 2.15
CA SER A 742 17.90 -18.27 3.04
C SER A 742 19.32 -18.22 3.60
N GLU A 743 19.88 -17.02 3.69
CA GLU A 743 21.23 -16.82 4.20
C GLU A 743 21.38 -15.45 4.86
N GLY A 744 22.40 -15.30 5.71
CA GLY A 744 22.74 -14.03 6.32
C GLY A 744 24.04 -14.08 7.09
N SER A 745 24.41 -12.95 7.68
CA SER A 745 25.56 -12.87 8.56
C SER A 745 25.34 -11.90 9.72
N VAL A 746 26.10 -12.11 10.80
CA VAL A 746 26.13 -11.20 11.95
C VAL A 746 27.56 -10.94 12.40
N ILE A 747 27.83 -9.73 12.86
CA ILE A 747 29.09 -9.30 13.47
C ILE A 747 28.87 -8.99 14.96
N PHE A 748 29.92 -8.98 15.77
CA PHE A 748 29.80 -8.79 17.22
C PHE A 748 30.19 -7.37 17.69
N SER A 749 30.54 -6.47 16.77
CA SER A 749 30.74 -5.04 17.01
C SER A 749 29.82 -4.19 16.14
N TYR A 750 29.87 -2.86 16.32
CA TYR A 750 29.28 -1.96 15.34
C TYR A 750 29.98 -2.11 13.97
N PRO A 751 29.27 -2.03 12.85
CA PRO A 751 29.88 -2.10 11.51
C PRO A 751 31.05 -1.13 11.34
N LYS A 752 30.99 0.07 11.91
CA LYS A 752 32.08 1.08 11.84
C LYS A 752 33.38 0.65 12.53
N TYR A 753 33.31 -0.30 13.45
CA TYR A 753 34.51 -0.79 14.21
C TYR A 753 35.04 -2.10 13.65
N PHE A 754 34.24 -2.79 12.83
CA PHE A 754 34.69 -4.04 12.23
C PHE A 754 35.84 -3.78 11.24
N HIS A 755 36.89 -4.57 11.29
CA HIS A 755 38.09 -4.45 10.46
C HIS A 755 37.87 -5.18 9.12
N TYR A 756 36.96 -4.63 8.27
CA TYR A 756 36.81 -5.17 6.93
C TYR A 756 38.11 -5.15 6.16
N LEU A 757 38.46 -6.27 5.55
CA LEU A 757 39.49 -6.33 4.52
C LEU A 757 38.90 -5.85 3.20
N ASP A 758 39.78 -5.40 2.28
CA ASP A 758 39.32 -5.09 0.92
C ASP A 758 38.73 -6.35 0.28
N PRO A 759 37.40 -6.41 0.01
CA PRO A 759 36.78 -7.60 -0.54
C PRO A 759 37.15 -7.82 -2.01
N GLN A 760 37.79 -6.86 -2.67
CA GLN A 760 38.18 -6.91 -4.08
C GLN A 760 37.01 -7.36 -4.94
N LEU A 761 35.85 -6.69 -4.76
CA LEU A 761 34.62 -7.01 -5.50
C LEU A 761 34.85 -6.90 -7.00
N SER A 762 34.44 -7.91 -7.72
CA SER A 762 34.46 -7.92 -9.18
C SER A 762 33.20 -8.64 -9.70
N TYR A 763 32.87 -8.41 -10.96
CA TYR A 763 31.74 -9.06 -11.58
C TYR A 763 32.07 -9.56 -13.00
N ARG A 764 31.26 -10.51 -13.46
CA ARG A 764 31.12 -10.89 -14.86
C ARG A 764 29.65 -11.14 -15.20
N ILE A 765 29.29 -11.00 -16.44
CA ILE A 765 27.92 -11.21 -16.91
C ILE A 765 27.86 -12.53 -17.66
N GLU A 766 26.94 -13.39 -17.27
CA GLU A 766 26.70 -14.71 -17.87
C GLU A 766 25.19 -14.81 -18.25
N GLY A 767 24.86 -14.47 -19.50
CA GLY A 767 23.46 -14.44 -19.96
C GLY A 767 22.65 -13.33 -19.25
N ASP A 768 21.63 -13.72 -18.50
CA ASP A 768 20.79 -12.85 -17.66
C ASP A 768 21.24 -12.79 -16.18
N GLU A 769 22.42 -13.34 -15.89
CA GLU A 769 22.97 -13.35 -14.55
C GLU A 769 24.23 -12.46 -14.43
N ILE A 770 24.33 -11.78 -13.30
CA ILE A 770 25.51 -11.09 -12.81
C ILE A 770 26.17 -12.00 -11.77
N VAL A 771 27.40 -12.44 -12.05
CA VAL A 771 28.20 -13.21 -11.08
C VAL A 771 29.14 -12.28 -10.36
N VAL A 772 28.87 -12.04 -9.09
CA VAL A 772 29.69 -11.20 -8.21
C VAL A 772 30.71 -12.08 -7.49
N SER A 773 31.95 -11.66 -7.45
CA SER A 773 33.06 -12.36 -6.74
C SER A 773 33.65 -11.46 -5.66
N ALA A 774 33.96 -12.05 -4.50
CA ALA A 774 34.67 -11.42 -3.40
C ALA A 774 35.83 -12.30 -2.91
N LYS A 775 36.92 -11.69 -2.39
CA LYS A 775 38.06 -12.39 -1.79
C LYS A 775 38.10 -12.35 -0.27
N ALA A 776 37.24 -11.56 0.34
CA ALA A 776 37.06 -11.44 1.79
C ALA A 776 35.60 -11.15 2.10
N TYR A 777 35.22 -11.13 3.36
CA TYR A 777 33.87 -10.80 3.80
C TYR A 777 33.46 -9.42 3.32
N ALA A 778 32.29 -9.35 2.67
CA ALA A 778 31.66 -8.12 2.21
C ALA A 778 30.24 -8.04 2.76
N LYS A 779 29.94 -6.99 3.52
CA LYS A 779 28.58 -6.71 4.05
C LYS A 779 27.87 -5.70 3.16
N GLY A 780 26.60 -5.97 2.85
CA GLY A 780 25.74 -5.06 2.12
C GLY A 780 26.19 -4.79 0.69
N VAL A 781 26.58 -5.83 -0.05
CA VAL A 781 27.04 -5.68 -1.44
C VAL A 781 25.94 -5.14 -2.32
N GLU A 782 26.17 -3.96 -2.89
CA GLU A 782 25.30 -3.27 -3.82
C GLU A 782 25.82 -3.41 -5.24
N ILE A 783 24.92 -3.69 -6.17
CA ILE A 783 25.13 -3.73 -7.62
C ILE A 783 24.32 -2.61 -8.25
N LEU A 784 24.99 -1.68 -8.95
CA LEU A 784 24.36 -0.55 -9.62
C LEU A 784 24.74 -0.52 -11.11
N ASN A 785 23.76 -0.27 -11.98
CA ASN A 785 23.98 0.24 -13.32
C ASN A 785 24.00 1.78 -13.32
N LEU A 786 24.32 2.41 -14.46
CA LEU A 786 24.39 3.88 -14.55
C LEU A 786 23.06 4.58 -14.25
N SER A 787 21.94 3.95 -14.62
CA SER A 787 20.60 4.51 -14.42
C SER A 787 19.97 4.12 -13.08
N GLU A 788 20.66 3.30 -12.27
CA GLU A 788 20.19 2.78 -10.97
C GLU A 788 18.77 2.14 -11.05
N ASP A 789 18.45 1.52 -12.16
CA ASP A 789 17.09 1.07 -12.46
C ASP A 789 16.95 -0.44 -12.72
N LEU A 790 18.02 -1.23 -12.55
CA LEU A 790 17.90 -2.70 -12.60
C LEU A 790 17.15 -3.23 -11.38
N ILE A 791 16.17 -4.12 -11.63
CA ILE A 791 15.57 -4.96 -10.61
C ILE A 791 16.26 -6.32 -10.67
N LEU A 792 16.86 -6.70 -9.55
CA LEU A 792 17.69 -7.88 -9.42
C LEU A 792 17.02 -8.95 -8.54
N SER A 793 17.41 -10.20 -8.70
CA SER A 793 16.93 -11.28 -7.83
C SER A 793 17.38 -11.10 -6.38
N ASP A 794 18.54 -10.44 -6.16
CA ASP A 794 19.04 -10.01 -4.86
C ASP A 794 19.98 -8.81 -5.01
N ASN A 795 20.08 -7.97 -3.98
CA ASN A 795 21.00 -6.85 -3.90
C ASN A 795 21.21 -6.48 -2.42
N TYR A 796 22.23 -5.69 -2.08
CA TYR A 796 22.56 -5.32 -0.70
C TYR A 796 22.72 -6.56 0.21
N PHE A 797 23.29 -7.62 -0.32
CA PHE A 797 23.51 -8.88 0.38
C PHE A 797 24.88 -8.94 1.07
N ASP A 798 24.99 -9.79 2.08
CA ASP A 798 26.25 -10.15 2.68
C ASP A 798 26.85 -11.35 1.93
N MET A 799 28.18 -11.37 1.77
CA MET A 799 28.85 -12.54 1.20
C MET A 799 30.22 -12.80 1.83
N SER A 800 30.55 -14.07 2.01
CA SER A 800 31.91 -14.54 2.28
C SER A 800 32.73 -14.55 0.99
N ALA A 801 34.03 -14.88 1.09
CA ALA A 801 34.84 -15.08 -0.11
C ALA A 801 34.25 -16.17 -1.01
N GLY A 802 34.17 -15.90 -2.31
CA GLY A 802 33.55 -16.79 -3.29
C GLY A 802 32.77 -16.04 -4.35
N GLU A 803 31.78 -16.70 -4.92
CA GLU A 803 30.91 -16.15 -5.96
C GLU A 803 29.42 -16.22 -5.56
N LYS A 804 28.66 -15.18 -5.93
CA LYS A 804 27.21 -15.15 -5.83
C LYS A 804 26.62 -14.79 -7.19
N ARG A 805 25.58 -15.55 -7.60
CA ARG A 805 24.83 -15.32 -8.84
C ARG A 805 23.58 -14.52 -8.54
N VAL A 806 23.40 -13.45 -9.29
CA VAL A 806 22.26 -12.54 -9.19
C VAL A 806 21.61 -12.43 -10.57
N LYS A 807 20.34 -12.82 -10.66
CA LYS A 807 19.58 -12.76 -11.89
C LYS A 807 19.02 -11.35 -12.10
N ILE A 808 19.04 -10.89 -13.34
CA ILE A 808 18.35 -9.66 -13.75
C ILE A 808 16.87 -10.00 -13.98
N LEU A 809 15.96 -9.40 -13.19
CA LEU A 809 14.54 -9.65 -13.24
C LEU A 809 13.79 -8.63 -14.12
N GLY A 810 14.33 -7.41 -14.24
CA GLY A 810 13.67 -6.36 -14.97
C GLY A 810 14.33 -5.01 -14.76
N LYS A 811 13.58 -3.99 -15.14
CA LYS A 811 13.94 -2.59 -15.03
C LYS A 811 12.88 -1.85 -14.20
N ALA A 812 13.33 -1.14 -13.19
CA ALA A 812 12.49 -0.20 -12.49
C ALA A 812 12.12 0.93 -13.45
N SER A 813 10.86 1.15 -13.68
CA SER A 813 10.37 2.32 -14.40
C SER A 813 8.91 2.51 -14.03
N ARG A 814 8.59 3.72 -13.58
CA ARG A 814 7.22 4.13 -13.43
C ARG A 814 6.56 4.38 -14.80
N LYS A 815 7.37 4.75 -15.80
CA LYS A 815 6.88 4.95 -17.17
C LYS A 815 6.60 3.59 -17.80
N VAL A 816 5.47 3.49 -18.50
CA VAL A 816 5.13 2.30 -19.30
C VAL A 816 6.05 2.31 -20.52
N GLU A 817 7.04 1.43 -20.53
CA GLU A 817 7.92 1.19 -21.66
C GLU A 817 7.52 -0.12 -22.35
N ASP A 818 7.71 -0.19 -23.68
CA ASP A 818 7.43 -1.43 -24.42
C ASP A 818 8.34 -2.55 -23.89
N PRO A 819 7.79 -3.68 -23.39
CA PRO A 819 8.60 -4.80 -22.92
C PRO A 819 9.60 -5.33 -23.95
N ALA A 820 9.35 -5.15 -25.27
CA ALA A 820 10.27 -5.55 -26.32
C ALA A 820 11.53 -4.68 -26.39
N ASP A 821 11.47 -3.44 -25.93
CA ASP A 821 12.61 -2.52 -25.94
C ASP A 821 13.54 -2.71 -24.73
N TRP A 822 13.04 -3.19 -23.63
CA TRP A 822 13.86 -3.22 -22.41
C TRP A 822 14.96 -4.30 -22.40
N GLU A 823 14.79 -5.43 -23.10
CA GLU A 823 15.91 -6.38 -23.28
C GLU A 823 17.10 -5.75 -24.00
N ASN A 824 16.83 -4.88 -24.98
CA ASN A 824 17.88 -4.16 -25.70
C ASN A 824 18.48 -3.06 -24.83
N GLN A 825 17.65 -2.31 -24.08
CA GLN A 825 18.12 -1.28 -23.15
C GLN A 825 18.97 -1.85 -22.02
N ILE A 826 18.59 -3.01 -21.45
CA ILE A 826 19.42 -3.71 -20.46
C ILE A 826 20.77 -4.10 -21.06
N LYS A 827 20.80 -4.64 -22.28
CA LYS A 827 22.08 -4.99 -22.95
C LYS A 827 22.97 -3.78 -23.17
N GLU A 828 22.39 -2.66 -23.58
CA GLU A 828 23.13 -1.39 -23.74
C GLU A 828 23.65 -0.87 -22.39
N GLN A 829 22.83 -0.87 -21.35
CA GLN A 829 23.21 -0.43 -20.01
C GLN A 829 24.28 -1.32 -19.35
N LEU A 830 24.24 -2.63 -19.61
CA LEU A 830 25.27 -3.54 -19.15
C LEU A 830 26.60 -3.34 -19.89
N ALA A 831 26.56 -2.84 -21.13
CA ALA A 831 27.76 -2.49 -21.88
C ALA A 831 28.49 -1.29 -21.27
N ASP A 832 27.78 -0.37 -20.60
CA ASP A 832 28.36 0.77 -19.87
C ASP A 832 29.00 0.40 -18.54
N GLY A 833 28.83 -0.86 -18.11
CA GLY A 833 29.43 -1.42 -16.91
C GLY A 833 28.56 -1.27 -15.65
N LEU A 834 28.92 -2.05 -14.65
CA LEU A 834 28.28 -2.01 -13.33
C LEU A 834 29.27 -1.46 -12.29
N LYS A 835 28.73 -0.82 -11.26
CA LYS A 835 29.46 -0.43 -10.06
C LYS A 835 29.11 -1.40 -8.94
N LEU A 836 30.12 -1.81 -8.18
CA LEU A 836 29.98 -2.59 -6.97
C LEU A 836 30.50 -1.80 -5.79
N ARG A 837 29.83 -1.87 -4.67
CA ARG A 837 30.32 -1.37 -3.37
C ARG A 837 29.76 -2.22 -2.24
N SER A 838 30.32 -2.01 -1.06
CA SER A 838 29.91 -2.65 0.19
C SER A 838 30.11 -1.69 1.36
N VAL A 839 29.78 -2.12 2.59
CA VAL A 839 30.06 -1.33 3.80
C VAL A 839 31.56 -0.96 3.94
N TYR A 840 32.48 -1.75 3.37
CA TYR A 840 33.89 -1.41 3.29
C TYR A 840 34.18 -0.05 2.65
N ASP A 841 33.33 0.39 1.72
CA ASP A 841 33.48 1.63 0.95
C ASP A 841 32.89 2.86 1.66
N ILE A 842 32.24 2.70 2.82
CA ILE A 842 31.76 3.81 3.65
C ILE A 842 32.93 4.41 4.41
N ARG A 843 33.58 5.46 3.81
CA ARG A 843 34.75 6.13 4.40
C ARG A 843 35.01 7.48 3.71
#